data_646c9698bd588144bd17b15518a437bd
#
_entry.id   646c9698bd588144bd17b15518a437bd
#
_cell.length_a   1.000
_cell.length_b   1.000
_cell.length_c   1.000
_cell.angle_alpha   90.00
_cell.angle_beta   90.00
_cell.angle_gamma   90.00
#
_symmetry.space_group_name_H-M   'P 1'
#
loop_
_entity.id
_entity.type
_entity.pdbx_description
1 polymer ?
#
loop_
_entity_poly.entity_id
_entity_poly.type
_entity_poly.pdbx_seq_one_letter_code
_entity_poly.pdbx_strand_id
1 'polypeptide(L)'
;MTETGTPDVGLIKKRDGRSERFDGAKIVEAMRRAFEDVADEQAAVRGLIAGHGASAPAVSADELEALLASIEQAMARDAVDCVEGVQDLVERALMERGHFEAAKSYILYRHERAEKRAARVELARAVAGLGGGIACEEGLVAAGVPSAADDDTAAAPKDHLAVELDRTLARIQRDFDDPAYDLAMLSARFRALTGTGQDADARLGALIRAAVELTSQEAPRWEMIAARLLDLSFMRRLAATRRELGIASFGELVRYLTERGLYGDYILASYSVSELEEAAAFMVSERDELFAYSGLDLLINRYVIRAHDHTPLESPQEMFLGIALHLAMNEEPTQRLAWVKRFYDMLSKLEVTMATPTLSNARKPDHQLSSCFIDTVPDSLVGIYRSIDNFAQVSKYGGGMGMYLGKVRATGGSIRGFEGVAGGVIRWIRVINDTAVAVDQLGMRQGAVAVYLDAWHRDLPEFLNLRTNNGDDRMKAHDVFPAVCYPDLFWRMAEESLDQDWHLMCPHDILQVKGYALEDFYGDEWERRYRDCVADPRISKRRILIKDLVRLILKSAVETGTPFAFMRDAVNRANPNGHEGVIYCSNLCTEIAQNTSAIEEVTREVVTEDGDTVVVTTTRPGDFVVCNLASLSLGRLPVEDDEVMGHVIETAVRALDNVIDLNFYALPYARITNHRYRSIGLGVSGYHHMLARRGISWESEDHLAFADEVFERINYHAIRASERLAEERGAYGLFEGSDWQTGAYFAKRGYCSLSGEVAEVREGAMGSERWGELAEAVARNGVRNAYLLAIAPTSSTSILSGTTPGIDPIMRKFFLEEKKGSMLPRVAPELSPRTYWYYKPAHYIEQTWSVRAAGVRQRHIDQAQSMNLYITNDYTLRQVLRLYLEAWHRGVKTIYYVRSKSLEVEECESCSA
;
A
#
# COMPACT_ATOMS: atom_id res chain seq x y z
N MET A 1 -10.10 -4.56 -68.74
CA MET A 1 -9.23 -4.75 -67.54
C MET A 1 -8.43 -3.46 -67.46
N THR A 2 -8.86 -2.51 -66.70
CA THR A 2 -8.17 -1.24 -66.42
C THR A 2 -8.02 -1.22 -64.89
N GLU A 3 -6.77 -1.40 -64.43
CA GLU A 3 -6.37 -1.16 -63.06
C GLU A 3 -6.60 0.32 -62.74
N THR A 4 -7.57 0.62 -61.87
CA THR A 4 -7.73 1.93 -61.26
C THR A 4 -6.68 2.07 -60.14
N GLY A 5 -5.47 2.57 -60.54
CA GLY A 5 -4.48 2.93 -59.54
C GLY A 5 -5.01 4.08 -58.63
N THR A 6 -5.08 3.84 -57.37
CA THR A 6 -5.27 4.86 -56.34
C THR A 6 -4.18 5.91 -56.46
N PRO A 7 -4.52 7.22 -56.55
CA PRO A 7 -3.50 8.28 -56.63
C PRO A 7 -2.64 8.24 -55.36
N ASP A 8 -1.32 8.26 -55.53
CA ASP A 8 -0.34 8.33 -54.43
C ASP A 8 -0.47 9.73 -53.77
N VAL A 9 -1.32 9.82 -52.73
CA VAL A 9 -1.50 11.05 -51.96
C VAL A 9 -0.30 11.14 -50.97
N GLY A 10 0.59 12.04 -51.26
CA GLY A 10 1.90 12.22 -50.66
C GLY A 10 1.91 12.50 -49.15
N LEU A 11 2.98 13.06 -48.68
CA LEU A 11 3.19 13.49 -47.28
C LEU A 11 2.33 14.74 -46.99
N ILE A 12 1.61 14.70 -45.87
CA ILE A 12 0.83 15.84 -45.34
C ILE A 12 1.63 16.51 -44.22
N LYS A 13 1.82 17.80 -44.34
CA LYS A 13 2.43 18.65 -43.34
C LYS A 13 1.48 18.84 -42.15
N LYS A 14 1.85 18.28 -41.02
CA LYS A 14 1.14 18.48 -39.77
C LYS A 14 1.32 19.89 -39.23
N ARG A 15 0.42 20.34 -38.37
CA ARG A 15 0.47 21.66 -37.72
C ARG A 15 1.74 21.90 -36.89
N ASP A 16 2.43 20.85 -36.46
CA ASP A 16 3.71 20.89 -35.74
C ASP A 16 4.95 20.91 -36.66
N GLY A 17 4.73 21.06 -37.99
CA GLY A 17 5.77 21.12 -39.01
C GLY A 17 6.28 19.76 -39.47
N ARG A 18 5.91 18.65 -38.82
CA ARG A 18 6.27 17.29 -39.27
C ARG A 18 5.48 16.90 -40.51
N SER A 19 6.10 16.12 -41.39
CA SER A 19 5.41 15.54 -42.53
C SER A 19 5.12 14.07 -42.24
N GLU A 20 3.85 13.67 -42.31
CA GLU A 20 3.41 12.29 -42.19
C GLU A 20 2.67 11.84 -43.43
N ARG A 21 2.66 10.53 -43.68
CA ARG A 21 1.90 9.97 -44.80
C ARG A 21 0.41 10.19 -44.55
N PHE A 22 -0.31 10.56 -45.60
CA PHE A 22 -1.77 10.71 -45.50
C PHE A 22 -2.45 9.46 -45.03
N ASP A 23 -3.35 9.58 -44.06
CA ASP A 23 -4.12 8.51 -43.45
C ASP A 23 -5.63 8.75 -43.67
N GLY A 24 -6.15 8.15 -44.74
CA GLY A 24 -7.57 8.28 -45.11
C GLY A 24 -8.53 7.72 -44.04
N ALA A 25 -8.09 6.74 -43.25
CA ALA A 25 -8.94 6.16 -42.20
C ALA A 25 -9.33 7.18 -41.12
N LYS A 26 -8.47 8.14 -40.82
CA LYS A 26 -8.77 9.24 -39.88
C LYS A 26 -9.82 10.20 -40.42
N ILE A 27 -9.83 10.41 -41.72
CA ILE A 27 -10.84 11.24 -42.39
C ILE A 27 -12.19 10.54 -42.40
N VAL A 28 -12.21 9.26 -42.75
CA VAL A 28 -13.44 8.43 -42.71
C VAL A 28 -14.02 8.43 -41.31
N GLU A 29 -13.20 8.24 -40.28
CA GLU A 29 -13.68 8.25 -38.91
C GLU A 29 -14.25 9.61 -38.48
N ALA A 30 -13.63 10.72 -38.90
CA ALA A 30 -14.12 12.05 -38.60
C ALA A 30 -15.45 12.36 -39.32
N MET A 31 -15.61 11.92 -40.56
CA MET A 31 -16.88 12.01 -41.29
C MET A 31 -17.94 11.13 -40.64
N ARG A 32 -17.62 9.89 -40.27
CA ARG A 32 -18.55 8.96 -39.62
C ARG A 32 -19.14 9.57 -38.35
N ARG A 33 -18.29 10.18 -37.51
CA ARG A 33 -18.75 10.88 -36.29
C ARG A 33 -19.70 12.02 -36.60
N ALA A 34 -19.41 12.84 -37.62
CA ALA A 34 -20.31 13.91 -38.00
C ALA A 34 -21.70 13.40 -38.45
N PHE A 35 -21.77 12.23 -39.06
CA PHE A 35 -23.05 11.60 -39.39
C PHE A 35 -23.75 11.00 -38.18
N GLU A 36 -22.99 10.41 -37.22
CA GLU A 36 -23.51 9.88 -35.97
C GLU A 36 -24.12 10.99 -35.11
N ASP A 37 -23.42 12.12 -34.93
CA ASP A 37 -23.92 13.29 -34.19
C ASP A 37 -25.26 13.79 -34.74
N VAL A 38 -25.39 13.86 -36.07
CA VAL A 38 -26.68 14.24 -36.71
C VAL A 38 -27.78 13.20 -36.48
N ALA A 39 -27.42 11.91 -36.50
CA ALA A 39 -28.37 10.84 -36.21
C ALA A 39 -28.88 10.89 -34.77
N ASP A 40 -27.97 11.15 -33.82
CA ASP A 40 -28.28 11.27 -32.39
C ASP A 40 -29.12 12.51 -32.09
N GLU A 41 -28.80 13.67 -32.69
CA GLU A 41 -29.63 14.88 -32.57
C GLU A 41 -31.04 14.66 -33.11
N GLN A 42 -31.17 14.00 -34.27
CA GLN A 42 -32.46 13.66 -34.85
C GLN A 42 -33.22 12.63 -34.01
N ALA A 43 -32.55 11.67 -33.39
CA ALA A 43 -33.14 10.71 -32.48
C ALA A 43 -33.65 11.37 -31.20
N ALA A 44 -32.86 12.29 -30.61
CA ALA A 44 -33.26 13.07 -29.44
C ALA A 44 -34.50 13.93 -29.71
N VAL A 45 -34.54 14.61 -30.86
CA VAL A 45 -35.74 15.40 -31.29
C VAL A 45 -36.95 14.53 -31.51
N ARG A 46 -36.81 13.34 -32.12
CA ARG A 46 -37.92 12.37 -32.33
C ARG A 46 -38.38 11.75 -31.01
N GLY A 47 -37.43 11.46 -30.06
CA GLY A 47 -37.79 10.96 -28.73
C GLY A 47 -38.62 11.94 -27.90
N LEU A 48 -38.48 13.24 -28.13
CA LEU A 48 -39.30 14.30 -27.54
C LEU A 48 -40.73 14.41 -28.16
N ILE A 49 -40.93 13.93 -29.39
CA ILE A 49 -42.17 14.12 -30.15
C ILE A 49 -42.98 12.81 -30.29
N ALA A 50 -42.38 11.64 -30.30
CA ALA A 50 -43.09 10.36 -30.43
C ALA A 50 -42.34 9.23 -29.71
N GLY A 51 -43.04 8.56 -28.80
CA GLY A 51 -42.55 7.35 -28.17
C GLY A 51 -42.30 6.24 -29.19
N HIS A 52 -41.15 5.63 -29.15
CA HIS A 52 -40.69 4.37 -29.76
C HIS A 52 -40.74 4.26 -31.30
N GLY A 53 -39.58 4.19 -31.89
CA GLY A 53 -39.43 3.49 -33.15
C GLY A 53 -38.52 4.13 -34.20
N ALA A 54 -37.52 3.42 -34.61
CA ALA A 54 -36.66 3.49 -35.77
C ALA A 54 -35.40 4.39 -35.67
N SER A 55 -34.25 3.73 -35.61
CA SER A 55 -32.93 4.24 -35.88
C SER A 55 -32.90 4.98 -37.23
N ALA A 56 -32.31 6.17 -37.25
CA ALA A 56 -32.02 6.86 -38.51
C ALA A 56 -31.03 6.01 -39.34
N PRO A 57 -31.05 6.04 -40.66
CA PRO A 57 -30.14 5.28 -41.48
C PRO A 57 -28.73 5.80 -41.28
N ALA A 58 -27.85 4.93 -40.74
CA ALA A 58 -26.45 5.18 -40.67
C ALA A 58 -25.90 5.38 -42.11
N VAL A 59 -24.95 6.32 -42.29
CA VAL A 59 -24.26 6.47 -43.58
C VAL A 59 -23.64 5.14 -43.98
N SER A 60 -23.80 4.73 -45.24
CA SER A 60 -23.23 3.46 -45.73
C SER A 60 -21.67 3.55 -45.81
N ALA A 61 -21.01 2.40 -45.64
CA ALA A 61 -19.58 2.32 -45.87
C ALA A 61 -19.16 2.76 -47.26
N ASP A 62 -19.97 2.38 -48.26
CA ASP A 62 -19.76 2.75 -49.69
C ASP A 62 -19.80 4.27 -49.88
N GLU A 63 -20.68 4.98 -49.18
CA GLU A 63 -20.76 6.44 -49.24
C GLU A 63 -19.56 7.13 -48.58
N LEU A 64 -19.08 6.62 -47.47
CA LEU A 64 -17.85 7.10 -46.80
C LEU A 64 -16.61 6.88 -47.67
N GLU A 65 -16.51 5.71 -48.35
CA GLU A 65 -15.43 5.43 -49.31
C GLU A 65 -15.51 6.33 -50.51
N ALA A 66 -16.68 6.61 -51.04
CA ALA A 66 -16.91 7.53 -52.16
C ALA A 66 -16.58 8.97 -51.79
N LEU A 67 -16.88 9.43 -50.59
CA LEU A 67 -16.43 10.71 -50.03
C LEU A 67 -14.92 10.77 -49.91
N LEU A 68 -14.27 9.75 -49.36
CA LEU A 68 -12.81 9.70 -49.23
C LEU A 68 -12.13 9.74 -50.59
N ALA A 69 -12.58 8.97 -51.57
CA ALA A 69 -12.05 8.97 -52.92
C ALA A 69 -12.16 10.36 -53.60
N SER A 70 -13.27 11.06 -53.36
CA SER A 70 -13.46 12.44 -53.83
C SER A 70 -12.48 13.42 -53.22
N ILE A 71 -12.22 13.27 -51.91
CA ILE A 71 -11.26 14.09 -51.17
C ILE A 71 -9.83 13.82 -51.65
N GLU A 72 -9.44 12.54 -51.81
CA GLU A 72 -8.11 12.15 -52.31
C GLU A 72 -7.86 12.68 -53.73
N GLN A 73 -8.88 12.63 -54.61
CA GLN A 73 -8.80 13.18 -55.94
C GLN A 73 -8.66 14.73 -55.94
N ALA A 74 -9.38 15.41 -55.05
CA ALA A 74 -9.28 16.85 -54.88
C ALA A 74 -7.92 17.24 -54.27
N MET A 75 -7.37 16.48 -53.31
CA MET A 75 -6.03 16.69 -52.76
C MET A 75 -4.96 16.64 -53.86
N ALA A 76 -5.03 15.64 -54.72
CA ALA A 76 -4.08 15.48 -55.82
C ALA A 76 -4.21 16.58 -56.85
N ARG A 77 -5.45 17.02 -57.19
CA ARG A 77 -5.71 18.08 -58.16
C ARG A 77 -5.29 19.46 -57.65
N ASP A 78 -5.62 19.77 -56.41
CA ASP A 78 -5.44 21.10 -55.82
C ASP A 78 -4.07 21.22 -55.07
N ALA A 79 -3.23 20.19 -55.13
CA ALA A 79 -1.90 20.06 -54.49
C ALA A 79 -1.92 20.42 -52.99
N VAL A 80 -2.91 19.88 -52.28
CA VAL A 80 -3.12 20.14 -50.85
C VAL A 80 -2.17 19.24 -50.03
N ASP A 81 -1.25 19.88 -49.30
CA ASP A 81 -0.20 19.23 -48.52
C ASP A 81 -0.30 19.52 -47.01
N CYS A 82 -1.36 20.16 -46.54
CA CYS A 82 -1.56 20.51 -45.13
C CYS A 82 -2.91 20.06 -44.57
N VAL A 83 -2.96 19.91 -43.23
CA VAL A 83 -4.16 19.42 -42.52
C VAL A 83 -5.38 20.32 -42.71
N GLU A 84 -5.19 21.63 -42.72
CA GLU A 84 -6.25 22.62 -42.91
C GLU A 84 -6.87 22.46 -44.28
N GLY A 85 -6.06 22.37 -45.33
CA GLY A 85 -6.54 22.16 -46.67
C GLY A 85 -7.31 20.84 -46.84
N VAL A 86 -6.87 19.79 -46.19
CA VAL A 86 -7.63 18.50 -46.16
C VAL A 86 -9.00 18.70 -45.51
N GLN A 87 -9.04 19.41 -44.38
CA GLN A 87 -10.32 19.67 -43.68
C GLN A 87 -11.28 20.51 -44.52
N ASP A 88 -10.80 21.50 -45.24
CA ASP A 88 -11.60 22.31 -46.19
C ASP A 88 -12.15 21.43 -47.31
N LEU A 89 -11.39 20.44 -47.77
CA LEU A 89 -11.86 19.47 -48.78
C LEU A 89 -12.93 18.52 -48.23
N VAL A 90 -12.84 18.13 -46.97
CA VAL A 90 -13.89 17.32 -46.31
C VAL A 90 -15.18 18.10 -46.22
N GLU A 91 -15.14 19.37 -45.79
CA GLU A 91 -16.34 20.22 -45.73
C GLU A 91 -16.97 20.39 -47.10
N ARG A 92 -16.16 20.65 -48.13
CA ARG A 92 -16.61 20.77 -49.50
C ARG A 92 -17.24 19.50 -50.04
N ALA A 93 -16.58 18.34 -49.83
CA ALA A 93 -17.09 17.06 -50.29
C ALA A 93 -18.44 16.69 -49.66
N LEU A 94 -18.62 16.95 -48.37
CA LEU A 94 -19.87 16.75 -47.67
C LEU A 94 -21.01 17.65 -48.23
N MET A 95 -20.71 18.94 -48.50
CA MET A 95 -21.63 19.89 -49.06
C MET A 95 -22.03 19.53 -50.50
N GLU A 96 -21.04 19.21 -51.35
CA GLU A 96 -21.27 18.87 -52.78
C GLU A 96 -22.12 17.62 -52.94
N ARG A 97 -22.06 16.70 -52.00
CA ARG A 97 -22.90 15.51 -51.99
C ARG A 97 -24.23 15.68 -51.27
N GLY A 98 -24.56 16.88 -50.79
CA GLY A 98 -25.84 17.20 -50.17
C GLY A 98 -25.95 16.81 -48.70
N HIS A 99 -24.88 16.45 -48.05
CA HIS A 99 -24.85 16.10 -46.64
C HIS A 99 -24.70 17.34 -45.72
N PHE A 100 -25.60 18.30 -45.85
CA PHE A 100 -25.48 19.63 -45.24
C PHE A 100 -25.44 19.62 -43.72
N GLU A 101 -26.25 18.74 -43.08
CA GLU A 101 -26.23 18.64 -41.62
C GLU A 101 -24.95 18.00 -41.12
N ALA A 102 -24.41 16.98 -41.77
CA ALA A 102 -23.14 16.38 -41.45
C ALA A 102 -21.97 17.37 -41.67
N ALA A 103 -22.02 18.16 -42.75
CA ALA A 103 -21.07 19.23 -42.98
C ALA A 103 -21.12 20.30 -41.88
N LYS A 104 -22.32 20.69 -41.44
CA LYS A 104 -22.52 21.62 -40.33
C LYS A 104 -21.95 21.05 -39.01
N SER A 105 -22.25 19.79 -38.65
CA SER A 105 -21.69 19.15 -37.49
C SER A 105 -20.16 19.09 -37.55
N TYR A 106 -19.60 18.74 -38.72
CA TYR A 106 -18.17 18.72 -38.95
C TYR A 106 -17.50 20.10 -38.77
N ILE A 107 -18.10 21.17 -39.31
CA ILE A 107 -17.63 22.56 -39.18
C ILE A 107 -17.67 22.99 -37.69
N LEU A 108 -18.78 22.72 -36.99
CA LEU A 108 -18.90 23.04 -35.55
C LEU A 108 -17.86 22.31 -34.72
N TYR A 109 -17.70 21.01 -34.94
CA TYR A 109 -16.67 20.21 -34.29
C TYR A 109 -15.24 20.74 -34.56
N ARG A 110 -14.94 21.08 -35.79
CA ARG A 110 -13.66 21.71 -36.18
C ARG A 110 -13.42 23.04 -35.43
N HIS A 111 -14.45 23.88 -35.36
CA HIS A 111 -14.38 25.18 -34.67
C HIS A 111 -14.17 25.00 -33.17
N GLU A 112 -14.94 24.14 -32.50
CA GLU A 112 -14.79 23.85 -31.11
C GLU A 112 -13.39 23.32 -30.77
N ARG A 113 -12.87 22.40 -31.60
CA ARG A 113 -11.48 21.94 -31.44
C ARG A 113 -10.43 23.00 -31.65
N ALA A 114 -10.66 23.94 -32.54
CA ALA A 114 -9.75 25.08 -32.75
C ALA A 114 -9.77 26.01 -31.55
N GLU A 115 -10.94 26.33 -31.00
CA GLU A 115 -11.09 27.11 -29.76
C GLU A 115 -10.42 26.46 -28.57
N LYS A 116 -10.65 25.15 -28.36
CA LYS A 116 -10.00 24.36 -27.27
C LYS A 116 -8.47 24.38 -27.41
N ARG A 117 -7.94 24.31 -28.64
CA ARG A 117 -6.48 24.42 -28.87
C ARG A 117 -5.97 25.80 -28.56
N ALA A 118 -6.65 26.86 -29.04
CA ALA A 118 -6.25 28.24 -28.79
C ALA A 118 -6.22 28.54 -27.29
N ALA A 119 -7.24 28.13 -26.55
CA ALA A 119 -7.31 28.29 -25.09
C ALA A 119 -6.18 27.53 -24.37
N ARG A 120 -5.83 26.33 -24.83
CA ARG A 120 -4.73 25.54 -24.29
C ARG A 120 -3.37 26.22 -24.49
N VAL A 121 -3.09 26.69 -25.73
CA VAL A 121 -1.85 27.41 -26.06
C VAL A 121 -1.76 28.72 -25.27
N GLU A 122 -2.86 29.44 -25.10
CA GLU A 122 -2.90 30.67 -24.30
C GLU A 122 -2.56 30.39 -22.84
N LEU A 123 -3.14 29.33 -22.27
CA LEU A 123 -2.86 28.90 -20.89
C LEU A 123 -1.36 28.55 -20.73
N ALA A 124 -0.80 27.76 -21.64
CA ALA A 124 0.59 27.35 -21.60
C ALA A 124 1.54 28.57 -21.66
N ARG A 125 1.23 29.55 -22.52
CA ARG A 125 2.00 30.83 -22.64
C ARG A 125 1.86 31.70 -21.40
N ALA A 126 0.64 31.79 -20.83
CA ALA A 126 0.40 32.54 -19.60
C ALA A 126 1.21 32.00 -18.44
N VAL A 127 1.28 30.67 -18.28
CA VAL A 127 2.10 30.02 -17.25
C VAL A 127 3.59 30.24 -17.48
N ALA A 128 4.06 30.15 -18.70
CA ALA A 128 5.46 30.46 -19.05
C ALA A 128 5.82 31.95 -18.91
N GLY A 129 4.83 32.84 -18.77
CA GLY A 129 5.02 34.30 -18.65
C GLY A 129 5.34 34.99 -19.97
N LEU A 130 4.90 34.41 -21.06
CA LEU A 130 4.93 34.98 -22.38
C LEU A 130 3.67 35.84 -22.54
N GLY A 131 3.79 37.17 -22.59
CA GLY A 131 2.66 38.10 -22.63
C GLY A 131 1.72 37.87 -23.80
N GLY A 132 0.43 38.17 -23.60
CA GLY A 132 -0.60 38.05 -24.62
C GLY A 132 -0.42 39.02 -25.78
N GLY A 133 0.12 38.50 -26.86
CA GLY A 133 -0.03 39.01 -28.19
C GLY A 133 -0.61 37.92 -29.05
N ILE A 134 -1.72 38.21 -29.74
CA ILE A 134 -2.26 37.32 -30.77
C ILE A 134 -1.21 37.22 -31.87
N ALA A 135 -0.21 36.35 -31.70
CA ALA A 135 0.62 35.89 -32.79
C ALA A 135 0.02 34.57 -33.26
N CYS A 136 -0.36 34.54 -34.52
CA CYS A 136 -0.86 33.40 -35.27
C CYS A 136 -0.08 32.12 -34.92
N GLU A 137 -0.78 30.98 -35.02
CA GLU A 137 -0.31 29.60 -34.83
C GLU A 137 1.09 29.27 -35.39
N GLU A 138 1.63 30.11 -36.29
CA GLU A 138 2.93 29.98 -36.93
C GLU A 138 4.15 30.17 -35.98
N GLY A 139 3.99 30.86 -34.86
CA GLY A 139 5.14 31.20 -33.99
C GLY A 139 5.60 30.12 -33.02
N LEU A 140 4.73 29.16 -32.63
CA LEU A 140 5.11 28.03 -31.79
C LEU A 140 5.54 26.79 -32.61
N VAL A 141 5.13 26.76 -33.87
CA VAL A 141 5.41 25.67 -34.81
C VAL A 141 6.75 25.88 -35.53
N ALA A 142 7.25 27.12 -35.61
CA ALA A 142 8.54 27.45 -36.26
C ALA A 142 9.77 27.14 -35.40
N ALA A 143 9.61 26.91 -34.10
CA ALA A 143 10.66 26.31 -33.29
C ALA A 143 10.63 24.79 -33.53
N GLY A 144 11.34 24.33 -34.55
CA GLY A 144 11.49 22.91 -34.88
C GLY A 144 11.81 22.10 -33.66
N VAL A 145 11.17 20.92 -33.53
CA VAL A 145 11.50 19.94 -32.52
C VAL A 145 12.98 19.61 -32.67
N PRO A 146 13.85 19.87 -31.67
CA PRO A 146 15.19 19.30 -31.69
C PRO A 146 15.01 17.79 -31.67
N SER A 147 15.51 17.11 -32.70
CA SER A 147 15.82 15.70 -32.55
C SER A 147 16.85 15.58 -31.42
N ALA A 148 16.92 14.46 -30.73
CA ALA A 148 17.86 14.22 -29.62
C ALA A 148 19.36 14.34 -30.01
N ALA A 149 19.67 14.90 -31.20
CA ALA A 149 20.99 15.10 -31.78
C ALA A 149 21.34 16.57 -32.05
N ASP A 150 20.41 17.54 -31.91
CA ASP A 150 20.68 18.97 -32.22
C ASP A 150 20.56 19.83 -30.93
N ASP A 151 21.59 19.79 -30.09
CA ASP A 151 21.64 20.47 -28.78
C ASP A 151 22.32 21.86 -28.85
N ASP A 152 22.20 22.60 -29.95
CA ASP A 152 22.91 23.87 -30.08
C ASP A 152 22.07 25.06 -30.60
N THR A 153 20.73 25.03 -30.44
CA THR A 153 19.91 26.25 -30.65
C THR A 153 19.18 26.60 -29.37
N ALA A 154 19.73 27.52 -28.60
CA ALA A 154 19.19 28.04 -27.37
C ALA A 154 17.85 28.77 -27.60
N ALA A 155 16.74 28.02 -27.65
CA ALA A 155 15.41 28.59 -27.42
C ALA A 155 15.38 29.14 -25.99
N ALA A 156 14.79 30.34 -25.79
CA ALA A 156 14.74 30.93 -24.46
C ALA A 156 14.02 29.96 -23.47
N PRO A 157 14.46 29.81 -22.22
CA PRO A 157 13.91 28.84 -21.26
C PRO A 157 12.40 28.90 -21.09
N LYS A 158 11.78 30.05 -21.32
CA LYS A 158 10.33 30.28 -21.24
C LYS A 158 9.55 29.63 -22.38
N ASP A 159 10.12 29.62 -23.60
CA ASP A 159 9.46 28.98 -24.74
C ASP A 159 9.45 27.48 -24.62
N HIS A 160 10.49 26.91 -24.03
CA HIS A 160 10.57 25.47 -23.76
C HIS A 160 9.48 24.99 -22.76
N LEU A 161 9.24 25.75 -21.67
CA LEU A 161 8.15 25.43 -20.74
C LEU A 161 6.77 25.49 -21.42
N ALA A 162 6.53 26.52 -22.27
CA ALA A 162 5.24 26.63 -22.95
C ALA A 162 4.96 25.43 -23.87
N VAL A 163 5.98 24.96 -24.59
CA VAL A 163 5.87 23.77 -25.47
C VAL A 163 5.62 22.48 -24.66
N GLU A 164 6.35 22.26 -23.59
CA GLU A 164 6.15 21.07 -22.73
C GLU A 164 4.78 21.07 -22.07
N LEU A 165 4.36 22.21 -21.53
CA LEU A 165 3.05 22.36 -20.91
C LEU A 165 1.92 22.19 -21.92
N ASP A 166 2.03 22.74 -23.12
CA ASP A 166 1.04 22.55 -24.17
C ASP A 166 0.87 21.07 -24.55
N ARG A 167 1.99 20.32 -24.65
CA ARG A 167 1.95 18.87 -24.90
C ARG A 167 1.25 18.13 -23.75
N THR A 168 1.55 18.47 -22.51
CA THR A 168 0.92 17.86 -21.32
C THR A 168 -0.57 18.19 -21.28
N LEU A 169 -0.97 19.43 -21.49
CA LEU A 169 -2.37 19.84 -21.56
C LEU A 169 -3.12 19.17 -22.73
N ALA A 170 -2.44 18.93 -23.87
CA ALA A 170 -3.02 18.20 -24.99
C ALA A 170 -3.31 16.73 -24.64
N ARG A 171 -2.42 16.09 -23.88
CA ARG A 171 -2.68 14.72 -23.35
C ARG A 171 -3.83 14.72 -22.36
N ILE A 172 -3.85 15.68 -21.44
CA ILE A 172 -4.92 15.85 -20.47
C ILE A 172 -6.28 16.00 -21.18
N GLN A 173 -6.40 16.88 -22.17
CA GLN A 173 -7.64 17.05 -22.93
C GLN A 173 -8.11 15.78 -23.63
N ARG A 174 -7.19 14.97 -24.16
CA ARG A 174 -7.51 13.71 -24.80
C ARG A 174 -8.01 12.64 -23.83
N ASP A 175 -7.34 12.54 -22.65
CA ASP A 175 -7.58 11.44 -21.70
C ASP A 175 -8.72 11.75 -20.71
N PHE A 176 -9.10 13.02 -20.61
CA PHE A 176 -10.19 13.53 -19.77
C PHE A 176 -11.22 14.30 -20.62
N ASP A 177 -11.70 13.67 -21.69
CA ASP A 177 -12.67 14.24 -22.65
C ASP A 177 -14.09 14.20 -22.05
N ASP A 178 -14.31 15.03 -21.02
CA ASP A 178 -15.57 15.20 -20.29
C ASP A 178 -15.70 16.68 -19.89
N PRO A 179 -16.88 17.30 -20.05
CA PRO A 179 -17.10 18.72 -19.69
C PRO A 179 -16.72 19.08 -18.25
N ALA A 180 -16.77 18.12 -17.31
CA ALA A 180 -16.35 18.35 -15.93
C ALA A 180 -14.83 18.62 -15.78
N TYR A 181 -14.04 18.32 -16.83
CA TYR A 181 -12.57 18.47 -16.84
C TYR A 181 -12.09 19.46 -17.91
N ASP A 182 -12.94 20.45 -18.23
CA ASP A 182 -12.60 21.47 -19.22
C ASP A 182 -11.44 22.36 -18.72
N LEU A 183 -10.43 22.51 -19.57
CA LEU A 183 -9.28 23.40 -19.31
C LEU A 183 -9.67 24.88 -19.16
N ALA A 184 -10.85 25.31 -19.62
CA ALA A 184 -11.36 26.65 -19.36
C ALA A 184 -11.57 26.88 -17.86
N MET A 185 -12.06 25.86 -17.11
CA MET A 185 -12.20 25.91 -15.64
C MET A 185 -10.82 26.05 -14.99
N LEU A 186 -9.86 25.26 -15.42
CA LEU A 186 -8.48 25.33 -14.94
C LEU A 186 -7.86 26.72 -15.20
N SER A 187 -8.05 27.27 -16.39
CA SER A 187 -7.58 28.60 -16.75
C SER A 187 -8.20 29.70 -15.89
N ALA A 188 -9.50 29.64 -15.67
CA ALA A 188 -10.20 30.61 -14.81
C ALA A 188 -9.68 30.55 -13.35
N ARG A 189 -9.51 29.33 -12.80
CA ARG A 189 -8.99 29.16 -11.44
C ARG A 189 -7.53 29.59 -11.33
N PHE A 190 -6.70 29.24 -12.29
CA PHE A 190 -5.30 29.67 -12.39
C PHE A 190 -5.19 31.20 -12.36
N ARG A 191 -5.97 31.92 -13.18
CA ARG A 191 -5.97 33.39 -13.22
C ARG A 191 -6.35 34.02 -11.88
N ALA A 192 -7.23 33.36 -11.10
CA ALA A 192 -7.62 33.81 -9.77
C ALA A 192 -6.51 33.64 -8.72
N LEU A 193 -5.59 32.67 -8.92
CA LEU A 193 -4.47 32.37 -8.02
C LEU A 193 -3.16 33.08 -8.36
N THR A 194 -3.06 33.68 -9.57
CA THR A 194 -1.83 34.31 -10.03
C THR A 194 -1.85 35.83 -9.84
N GLY A 195 -0.76 36.33 -9.22
CA GLY A 195 -0.50 37.77 -9.07
C GLY A 195 0.55 38.28 -10.09
N THR A 196 0.74 39.60 -10.14
CA THR A 196 1.80 40.24 -10.92
C THR A 196 3.17 39.94 -10.31
N GLY A 197 4.17 39.66 -11.16
CA GLY A 197 5.58 39.50 -10.73
C GLY A 197 6.01 38.06 -10.32
N GLN A 198 5.16 37.07 -10.48
CA GLN A 198 5.54 35.66 -10.25
C GLN A 198 6.43 35.14 -11.39
N ASP A 199 7.44 34.36 -11.07
CA ASP A 199 8.26 33.62 -12.04
C ASP A 199 7.49 32.43 -12.66
N ALA A 200 8.09 31.76 -13.62
CA ALA A 200 7.48 30.65 -14.34
C ALA A 200 7.17 29.45 -13.41
N ASP A 201 8.05 29.15 -12.46
CA ASP A 201 7.89 28.02 -11.53
C ASP A 201 6.78 28.31 -10.51
N ALA A 202 6.70 29.53 -9.98
CA ALA A 202 5.61 29.97 -9.12
C ALA A 202 4.24 29.92 -9.84
N ARG A 203 4.19 30.27 -11.13
CA ARG A 203 2.97 30.14 -11.94
C ARG A 203 2.60 28.70 -12.23
N LEU A 204 3.57 27.83 -12.53
CA LEU A 204 3.32 26.40 -12.68
C LEU A 204 2.80 25.81 -11.36
N GLY A 205 3.36 26.20 -10.21
CA GLY A 205 2.84 25.87 -8.89
C GLY A 205 1.41 26.37 -8.66
N ALA A 206 1.05 27.56 -9.17
CA ALA A 206 -0.31 28.08 -9.11
C ALA A 206 -1.28 27.27 -10.00
N LEU A 207 -0.83 26.81 -11.17
CA LEU A 207 -1.61 25.92 -12.06
C LEU A 207 -1.89 24.56 -11.39
N ILE A 208 -0.89 23.98 -10.73
CA ILE A 208 -1.06 22.74 -9.97
C ILE A 208 -2.09 22.95 -8.86
N ARG A 209 -1.94 24.02 -8.07
CA ARG A 209 -2.93 24.37 -7.02
C ARG A 209 -4.34 24.57 -7.58
N ALA A 210 -4.46 25.22 -8.74
CA ALA A 210 -5.75 25.38 -9.39
C ALA A 210 -6.41 24.05 -9.72
N ALA A 211 -5.66 23.06 -10.23
CA ALA A 211 -6.17 21.71 -10.49
C ALA A 211 -6.54 20.98 -9.20
N VAL A 212 -5.73 21.09 -8.15
CA VAL A 212 -6.02 20.53 -6.82
C VAL A 212 -7.32 21.10 -6.24
N GLU A 213 -7.54 22.41 -6.33
CA GLU A 213 -8.74 23.08 -5.81
C GLU A 213 -10.02 22.80 -6.61
N LEU A 214 -9.88 22.37 -7.87
CA LEU A 214 -11.01 21.90 -8.69
C LEU A 214 -11.42 20.47 -8.35
N THR A 215 -10.60 19.71 -7.61
CA THR A 215 -10.94 18.35 -7.19
C THR A 215 -12.13 18.38 -6.25
N SER A 216 -13.19 17.67 -6.61
CA SER A 216 -14.42 17.56 -5.83
C SER A 216 -15.01 16.16 -5.92
N GLN A 217 -16.08 15.92 -5.18
CA GLN A 217 -16.81 14.64 -5.25
C GLN A 217 -17.47 14.44 -6.63
N GLU A 218 -17.88 15.53 -7.29
CA GLU A 218 -18.52 15.54 -8.59
C GLU A 218 -17.50 15.46 -9.75
N ALA A 219 -16.28 15.98 -9.52
CA ALA A 219 -15.19 16.00 -10.49
C ALA A 219 -13.89 15.46 -9.87
N PRO A 220 -13.85 14.19 -9.46
CA PRO A 220 -12.76 13.61 -8.68
C PRO A 220 -11.45 13.49 -9.48
N ARG A 221 -11.51 13.32 -10.81
CA ARG A 221 -10.32 13.06 -11.63
C ARG A 221 -9.44 14.30 -11.83
N TRP A 222 -9.82 15.50 -11.32
CA TRP A 222 -8.92 16.63 -11.25
C TRP A 222 -7.65 16.34 -10.45
N GLU A 223 -7.68 15.40 -9.48
CA GLU A 223 -6.47 14.96 -8.79
C GLU A 223 -5.46 14.27 -9.73
N MET A 224 -5.94 13.54 -10.76
CA MET A 224 -5.08 12.92 -11.77
C MET A 224 -4.48 13.97 -12.71
N ILE A 225 -5.25 15.00 -13.04
CA ILE A 225 -4.77 16.15 -13.81
C ILE A 225 -3.70 16.92 -13.03
N ALA A 226 -3.95 17.17 -11.74
CA ALA A 226 -2.99 17.79 -10.84
C ALA A 226 -1.68 16.98 -10.73
N ALA A 227 -1.78 15.64 -10.70
CA ALA A 227 -0.62 14.75 -10.69
C ALA A 227 0.25 14.91 -11.94
N ARG A 228 -0.35 14.95 -13.13
CA ARG A 228 0.39 15.14 -14.40
C ARG A 228 1.09 16.51 -14.47
N LEU A 229 0.48 17.54 -13.92
CA LEU A 229 1.09 18.88 -13.83
C LEU A 229 2.22 18.92 -12.78
N LEU A 230 2.05 18.20 -11.66
CA LEU A 230 3.09 18.04 -10.63
C LEU A 230 4.29 17.27 -11.19
N ASP A 231 4.05 16.20 -11.94
CA ASP A 231 5.09 15.40 -12.60
C ASP A 231 5.91 16.26 -13.57
N LEU A 232 5.25 17.02 -14.44
CA LEU A 232 5.92 17.97 -15.34
C LEU A 232 6.82 18.94 -14.57
N SER A 233 6.32 19.53 -13.47
CA SER A 233 7.09 20.47 -12.64
C SER A 233 8.28 19.79 -11.99
N PHE A 234 8.08 18.57 -11.48
CA PHE A 234 9.11 17.79 -10.82
C PHE A 234 10.21 17.37 -11.78
N MET A 235 9.85 16.78 -12.93
CA MET A 235 10.80 16.30 -13.93
C MET A 235 11.63 17.42 -14.54
N ARG A 236 11.05 18.61 -14.72
CA ARG A 236 11.80 19.81 -15.17
C ARG A 236 12.88 20.23 -14.17
N ARG A 237 12.53 20.31 -12.88
CA ARG A 237 13.51 20.64 -11.81
C ARG A 237 14.60 19.59 -11.73
N LEU A 238 14.22 18.31 -11.77
CA LEU A 238 15.16 17.19 -11.76
C LEU A 238 16.14 17.26 -12.96
N ALA A 239 15.62 17.50 -14.17
CA ALA A 239 16.45 17.63 -15.37
C ALA A 239 17.40 18.84 -15.30
N ALA A 240 16.98 19.96 -14.71
CA ALA A 240 17.85 21.12 -14.49
C ALA A 240 18.98 20.77 -13.50
N THR A 241 18.65 20.19 -12.35
CA THR A 241 19.64 19.73 -11.36
C THR A 241 20.64 18.75 -11.96
N ARG A 242 20.19 17.79 -12.76
CA ARG A 242 21.09 16.80 -13.39
C ARG A 242 22.06 17.41 -14.40
N ARG A 243 21.58 18.37 -15.20
CA ARG A 243 22.46 19.11 -16.11
C ARG A 243 23.55 19.87 -15.37
N GLU A 244 23.20 20.53 -14.26
CA GLU A 244 24.18 21.22 -13.40
C GLU A 244 25.21 20.25 -12.79
N LEU A 245 24.77 19.03 -12.47
CA LEU A 245 25.62 17.97 -11.88
C LEU A 245 26.37 17.16 -12.94
N GLY A 246 26.08 17.34 -14.25
CA GLY A 246 26.72 16.61 -15.33
C GLY A 246 26.31 15.13 -15.42
N ILE A 247 25.07 14.79 -14.98
CA ILE A 247 24.53 13.43 -14.97
C ILE A 247 23.64 13.25 -16.20
N ALA A 248 24.06 12.40 -17.14
CA ALA A 248 23.36 12.18 -18.40
C ALA A 248 22.68 10.80 -18.50
N SER A 249 23.16 9.80 -17.74
CA SER A 249 22.62 8.44 -17.79
C SER A 249 22.28 7.88 -16.39
N PHE A 250 21.54 6.78 -16.35
CA PHE A 250 21.22 6.11 -15.08
C PHE A 250 22.47 5.52 -14.40
N GLY A 251 23.40 4.94 -15.17
CA GLY A 251 24.66 4.45 -14.63
C GLY A 251 25.53 5.56 -14.01
N GLU A 252 25.54 6.76 -14.62
CA GLU A 252 26.18 7.94 -14.06
C GLU A 252 25.49 8.42 -12.79
N LEU A 253 24.16 8.38 -12.75
CA LEU A 253 23.38 8.70 -11.54
C LEU A 253 23.75 7.76 -10.39
N VAL A 254 23.74 6.45 -10.62
CA VAL A 254 24.08 5.47 -9.58
C VAL A 254 25.49 5.68 -9.07
N ARG A 255 26.46 5.95 -9.96
CA ARG A 255 27.83 6.27 -9.56
C ARG A 255 27.89 7.54 -8.71
N TYR A 256 27.28 8.62 -9.16
CA TYR A 256 27.22 9.89 -8.43
C TYR A 256 26.62 9.73 -7.03
N LEU A 257 25.50 9.00 -6.93
CA LEU A 257 24.82 8.77 -5.65
C LEU A 257 25.67 7.89 -4.70
N THR A 258 26.38 6.90 -5.25
CA THR A 258 27.29 6.04 -4.46
C THR A 258 28.50 6.84 -3.93
N GLU A 259 29.14 7.66 -4.77
CA GLU A 259 30.26 8.51 -4.36
C GLU A 259 29.87 9.52 -3.26
N ARG A 260 28.60 9.93 -3.20
CA ARG A 260 28.05 10.83 -2.18
C ARG A 260 27.54 10.11 -0.92
N GLY A 261 27.61 8.76 -0.89
CA GLY A 261 27.07 7.95 0.20
C GLY A 261 25.54 7.97 0.30
N LEU A 262 24.85 8.31 -0.78
CA LEU A 262 23.39 8.30 -0.88
C LEU A 262 22.86 6.94 -1.37
N TYR A 263 23.63 6.23 -2.21
CA TYR A 263 23.45 4.82 -2.55
C TYR A 263 24.51 3.98 -1.84
N GLY A 264 24.16 2.73 -1.55
CA GLY A 264 25.13 1.73 -1.06
C GLY A 264 26.08 1.28 -2.18
N ASP A 265 27.34 1.10 -1.86
CA ASP A 265 28.40 0.62 -2.76
C ASP A 265 28.12 -0.78 -3.32
N TYR A 266 27.31 -1.56 -2.64
CA TYR A 266 26.89 -2.90 -3.02
C TYR A 266 26.16 -2.94 -4.37
N ILE A 267 25.50 -1.86 -4.81
CA ILE A 267 24.87 -1.81 -6.13
C ILE A 267 25.93 -1.86 -7.22
N LEU A 268 26.96 -1.01 -7.14
CA LEU A 268 28.08 -1.02 -8.10
C LEU A 268 28.99 -2.26 -7.99
N ALA A 269 29.00 -2.90 -6.82
CA ALA A 269 29.68 -4.19 -6.66
C ALA A 269 28.92 -5.35 -7.30
N SER A 270 27.60 -5.25 -7.43
CA SER A 270 26.72 -6.29 -7.96
C SER A 270 26.44 -6.16 -9.46
N TYR A 271 26.47 -4.95 -10.01
CA TYR A 271 26.11 -4.64 -11.40
C TYR A 271 27.23 -3.85 -12.09
N SER A 272 27.56 -4.26 -13.30
CA SER A 272 28.40 -3.47 -14.20
C SER A 272 27.64 -2.27 -14.76
N VAL A 273 28.36 -1.25 -15.24
CA VAL A 273 27.73 -0.08 -15.88
C VAL A 273 26.86 -0.48 -17.07
N SER A 274 27.29 -1.49 -17.85
CA SER A 274 26.51 -1.98 -18.99
C SER A 274 25.16 -2.60 -18.55
N GLU A 275 25.16 -3.36 -17.45
CA GLU A 275 23.93 -3.94 -16.89
C GLU A 275 23.00 -2.86 -16.32
N LEU A 276 23.54 -1.79 -15.74
CA LEU A 276 22.74 -0.66 -15.27
C LEU A 276 22.04 0.09 -16.43
N GLU A 277 22.74 0.26 -17.57
CA GLU A 277 22.15 0.90 -18.75
C GLU A 277 21.15 -0.04 -19.46
N GLU A 278 21.39 -1.34 -19.47
CA GLU A 278 20.41 -2.33 -19.94
C GLU A 278 19.15 -2.32 -19.07
N ALA A 279 19.31 -2.28 -17.74
CA ALA A 279 18.20 -2.16 -16.81
C ALA A 279 17.43 -0.84 -16.99
N ALA A 280 18.12 0.29 -17.26
CA ALA A 280 17.50 1.56 -17.52
C ALA A 280 16.52 1.52 -18.72
N ALA A 281 16.80 0.65 -19.72
CA ALA A 281 15.88 0.46 -20.85
C ALA A 281 14.54 -0.21 -20.46
N PHE A 282 14.40 -0.76 -19.24
CA PHE A 282 13.13 -1.27 -18.73
C PHE A 282 12.17 -0.17 -18.28
N MET A 283 12.66 1.04 -18.03
CA MET A 283 11.83 2.14 -17.52
C MET A 283 10.77 2.58 -18.52
N VAL A 284 9.55 2.74 -18.02
CA VAL A 284 8.37 3.18 -18.78
C VAL A 284 7.84 4.44 -18.13
N SER A 285 8.17 5.61 -18.70
CA SER A 285 7.82 6.92 -18.15
C SER A 285 6.32 7.15 -18.04
N GLU A 286 5.52 6.56 -18.95
CA GLU A 286 4.07 6.67 -18.96
C GLU A 286 3.42 6.09 -17.69
N ARG A 287 4.13 5.27 -16.93
CA ARG A 287 3.63 4.73 -15.65
C ARG A 287 3.54 5.81 -14.56
N ASP A 288 4.20 6.96 -14.71
CA ASP A 288 4.01 8.10 -13.81
C ASP A 288 2.59 8.67 -13.90
N GLU A 289 1.87 8.44 -15.00
CA GLU A 289 0.47 8.80 -15.18
C GLU A 289 -0.51 7.95 -14.34
N LEU A 290 -0.04 6.85 -13.73
CA LEU A 290 -0.83 6.01 -12.82
C LEU A 290 -1.06 6.65 -11.44
N PHE A 291 -0.24 7.65 -11.06
CA PHE A 291 -0.35 8.28 -9.76
C PHE A 291 -1.50 9.28 -9.71
N ALA A 292 -2.22 9.27 -8.58
CA ALA A 292 -3.00 10.42 -8.14
C ALA A 292 -2.06 11.49 -7.55
N TYR A 293 -2.53 12.74 -7.44
CA TYR A 293 -1.73 13.86 -6.92
C TYR A 293 -1.11 13.54 -5.55
N SER A 294 -1.90 13.04 -4.64
CA SER A 294 -1.44 12.71 -3.29
C SER A 294 -0.43 11.57 -3.24
N GLY A 295 -0.52 10.62 -4.17
CA GLY A 295 0.45 9.51 -4.30
C GLY A 295 1.79 9.99 -4.83
N LEU A 296 1.78 10.81 -5.88
CA LEU A 296 2.99 11.38 -6.45
C LEU A 296 3.66 12.37 -5.50
N ASP A 297 2.90 13.24 -4.83
CA ASP A 297 3.42 14.16 -3.81
C ASP A 297 4.10 13.40 -2.66
N LEU A 298 3.45 12.34 -2.17
CA LEU A 298 4.02 11.47 -1.15
C LEU A 298 5.32 10.81 -1.63
N LEU A 299 5.35 10.29 -2.87
CA LEU A 299 6.53 9.66 -3.44
C LEU A 299 7.69 10.65 -3.53
N ILE A 300 7.46 11.81 -4.13
CA ILE A 300 8.46 12.87 -4.28
C ILE A 300 8.98 13.36 -2.92
N ASN A 301 8.10 13.52 -1.93
CA ASN A 301 8.47 14.10 -0.64
C ASN A 301 9.07 13.09 0.35
N ARG A 302 8.87 11.79 0.16
CA ARG A 302 9.24 10.78 1.16
C ARG A 302 10.20 9.70 0.65
N TYR A 303 10.08 9.26 -0.59
CA TYR A 303 10.72 8.02 -1.06
C TYR A 303 11.88 8.23 -2.02
N VAL A 304 11.84 9.25 -2.89
CA VAL A 304 12.97 9.53 -3.79
C VAL A 304 14.23 9.96 -3.02
N ILE A 305 15.37 9.60 -3.53
CA ILE A 305 16.66 10.04 -2.98
C ILE A 305 16.80 11.56 -3.15
N ARG A 306 17.29 12.20 -2.11
CA ARG A 306 17.54 13.64 -2.04
C ARG A 306 18.95 13.93 -1.59
N ALA A 307 19.50 15.04 -2.05
CA ALA A 307 20.70 15.62 -1.48
C ALA A 307 20.44 16.15 -0.06
N HIS A 308 21.49 16.51 0.66
CA HIS A 308 21.37 17.03 2.04
C HIS A 308 20.60 18.36 2.15
N ASP A 309 20.49 19.12 1.06
CA ASP A 309 19.68 20.34 0.96
C ASP A 309 18.22 20.05 0.55
N HIS A 310 17.81 18.79 0.57
CA HIS A 310 16.50 18.27 0.18
C HIS A 310 16.21 18.32 -1.32
N THR A 311 17.17 18.64 -2.19
CA THR A 311 17.00 18.58 -3.63
C THR A 311 16.80 17.14 -4.12
N PRO A 312 15.72 16.81 -4.83
CA PRO A 312 15.50 15.47 -5.38
C PRO A 312 16.53 15.11 -6.44
N LEU A 313 17.01 13.88 -6.44
CA LEU A 313 18.05 13.40 -7.36
C LEU A 313 17.62 12.25 -8.25
N GLU A 314 16.50 11.60 -7.97
CA GLU A 314 15.95 10.49 -8.79
C GLU A 314 14.49 10.74 -9.16
N SER A 315 14.05 10.19 -10.30
CA SER A 315 12.66 10.16 -10.74
C SER A 315 11.91 8.98 -10.10
N PRO A 316 10.54 8.95 -10.16
CA PRO A 316 9.77 7.81 -9.68
C PRO A 316 10.18 6.48 -10.32
N GLN A 317 10.40 6.47 -11.63
CA GLN A 317 10.78 5.24 -12.34
C GLN A 317 12.19 4.77 -11.97
N GLU A 318 13.13 5.68 -11.77
CA GLU A 318 14.48 5.34 -11.30
C GLU A 318 14.49 4.85 -9.86
N MET A 319 13.60 5.38 -9.00
CA MET A 319 13.39 4.85 -7.66
C MET A 319 12.94 3.39 -7.71
N PHE A 320 11.92 3.07 -8.50
CA PHE A 320 11.45 1.68 -8.64
C PHE A 320 12.51 0.77 -9.23
N LEU A 321 13.27 1.26 -10.22
CA LEU A 321 14.37 0.50 -10.81
C LEU A 321 15.49 0.26 -9.78
N GLY A 322 15.88 1.27 -9.01
CA GLY A 322 16.89 1.13 -7.97
C GLY A 322 16.49 0.13 -6.88
N ILE A 323 15.20 0.11 -6.49
CA ILE A 323 14.67 -0.90 -5.57
C ILE A 323 14.71 -2.29 -6.22
N ALA A 324 14.30 -2.42 -7.48
CA ALA A 324 14.32 -3.70 -8.19
C ALA A 324 15.74 -4.26 -8.35
N LEU A 325 16.72 -3.40 -8.63
CA LEU A 325 18.14 -3.78 -8.67
C LEU A 325 18.59 -4.32 -7.31
N HIS A 326 18.27 -3.63 -6.22
CA HIS A 326 18.59 -4.12 -4.87
C HIS A 326 17.98 -5.49 -4.59
N LEU A 327 16.67 -5.64 -4.84
CA LEU A 327 15.94 -6.88 -4.57
C LEU A 327 16.45 -8.08 -5.39
N ALA A 328 17.02 -7.83 -6.58
CA ALA A 328 17.51 -8.88 -7.45
C ALA A 328 18.98 -9.28 -7.21
N MET A 329 19.68 -8.66 -6.26
CA MET A 329 21.11 -8.94 -6.02
C MET A 329 21.39 -10.40 -5.65
N ASN A 330 20.45 -11.06 -4.96
CA ASN A 330 20.55 -12.47 -4.58
C ASN A 330 20.24 -13.47 -5.72
N GLU A 331 19.82 -12.97 -6.88
CA GLU A 331 19.51 -13.83 -8.02
C GLU A 331 20.78 -14.25 -8.76
N GLU A 332 20.71 -15.43 -9.38
CA GLU A 332 21.80 -15.94 -10.22
C GLU A 332 22.18 -14.89 -11.30
N PRO A 333 23.47 -14.61 -11.51
CA PRO A 333 23.91 -13.54 -12.40
C PRO A 333 23.30 -13.59 -13.81
N THR A 334 23.08 -14.79 -14.35
CA THR A 334 22.50 -15.00 -15.68
C THR A 334 21.00 -14.70 -15.76
N GLN A 335 20.28 -14.70 -14.64
CA GLN A 335 18.85 -14.44 -14.56
C GLN A 335 18.54 -13.12 -13.86
N ARG A 336 19.54 -12.48 -13.29
CA ARG A 336 19.40 -11.30 -12.43
C ARG A 336 18.64 -10.17 -13.12
N LEU A 337 19.00 -9.79 -14.34
CA LEU A 337 18.31 -8.72 -15.07
C LEU A 337 16.85 -9.07 -15.42
N ALA A 338 16.54 -10.33 -15.64
CA ALA A 338 15.17 -10.78 -15.86
C ALA A 338 14.34 -10.59 -14.58
N TRP A 339 14.90 -10.85 -13.40
CA TRP A 339 14.26 -10.58 -12.11
C TRP A 339 14.18 -9.09 -11.82
N VAL A 340 15.20 -8.29 -12.14
CA VAL A 340 15.13 -6.83 -12.07
C VAL A 340 13.92 -6.32 -12.84
N LYS A 341 13.73 -6.79 -14.08
CA LYS A 341 12.58 -6.40 -14.89
C LYS A 341 11.25 -6.82 -14.26
N ARG A 342 11.13 -8.04 -13.73
CA ARG A 342 9.91 -8.52 -13.07
C ARG A 342 9.59 -7.68 -11.82
N PHE A 343 10.56 -7.41 -10.95
CA PHE A 343 10.38 -6.57 -9.76
C PHE A 343 10.04 -5.14 -10.13
N TYR A 344 10.72 -4.56 -11.12
CA TYR A 344 10.41 -3.22 -11.63
C TYR A 344 8.98 -3.15 -12.19
N ASP A 345 8.58 -4.10 -13.03
CA ASP A 345 7.24 -4.13 -13.60
C ASP A 345 6.17 -4.19 -12.52
N MET A 346 6.31 -5.08 -11.54
CA MET A 346 5.39 -5.24 -10.41
C MET A 346 5.24 -3.94 -9.59
N LEU A 347 6.37 -3.29 -9.27
CA LEU A 347 6.38 -2.07 -8.45
C LEU A 347 5.88 -0.86 -9.23
N SER A 348 6.36 -0.64 -10.45
CA SER A 348 6.05 0.56 -11.24
C SER A 348 4.64 0.56 -11.84
N LYS A 349 4.03 -0.61 -12.03
CA LYS A 349 2.59 -0.74 -12.34
C LYS A 349 1.69 -0.57 -11.12
N LEU A 350 2.26 -0.42 -9.94
CA LEU A 350 1.57 -0.32 -8.66
C LEU A 350 0.69 -1.54 -8.34
N GLU A 351 1.08 -2.72 -8.85
CA GLU A 351 0.42 -4.00 -8.58
C GLU A 351 0.71 -4.48 -7.15
N VAL A 352 1.92 -4.19 -6.66
CA VAL A 352 2.38 -4.47 -5.29
C VAL A 352 3.10 -3.26 -4.74
N THR A 353 2.88 -2.96 -3.47
CA THR A 353 3.67 -2.01 -2.72
C THR A 353 4.49 -2.74 -1.65
N MET A 354 5.80 -2.47 -1.60
CA MET A 354 6.65 -2.93 -0.51
C MET A 354 6.41 -2.08 0.74
N ALA A 355 6.80 -2.59 1.91
CA ALA A 355 6.79 -1.82 3.14
C ALA A 355 7.58 -0.51 3.01
N THR A 356 7.16 0.53 3.74
CA THR A 356 7.82 1.85 3.71
C THR A 356 9.34 1.76 3.90
N PRO A 357 9.91 0.96 4.82
CA PRO A 357 11.36 0.84 4.93
C PRO A 357 12.02 0.28 3.66
N THR A 358 11.41 -0.69 3.00
CA THR A 358 11.93 -1.20 1.73
C THR A 358 11.92 -0.12 0.65
N LEU A 359 10.80 0.61 0.48
CA LEU A 359 10.70 1.71 -0.49
C LEU A 359 11.70 2.83 -0.21
N SER A 360 11.94 3.15 1.07
CA SER A 360 12.78 4.27 1.48
C SER A 360 14.27 3.92 1.53
N ASN A 361 14.63 2.70 1.93
CA ASN A 361 16.00 2.34 2.32
C ASN A 361 16.68 1.35 1.38
N ALA A 362 15.92 0.57 0.59
CA ALA A 362 16.53 -0.20 -0.50
C ALA A 362 17.39 0.74 -1.34
N ARG A 363 18.58 0.31 -1.74
CA ARG A 363 19.61 1.11 -2.41
C ARG A 363 20.43 2.10 -1.56
N LYS A 364 20.07 2.34 -0.28
CA LYS A 364 20.85 3.20 0.62
C LYS A 364 21.90 2.40 1.40
N PRO A 365 22.95 3.06 1.99
CA PRO A 365 23.96 2.37 2.79
C PRO A 365 23.37 1.59 3.97
N ASP A 366 22.53 2.24 4.79
CA ASP A 366 21.88 1.62 5.97
C ASP A 366 20.49 1.09 5.56
N HIS A 367 20.47 0.00 4.80
CA HIS A 367 19.28 -0.57 4.18
C HIS A 367 18.50 -1.51 5.12
N GLN A 368 18.04 -1.00 6.26
CA GLN A 368 17.00 -1.73 7.01
C GLN A 368 15.70 -1.71 6.23
N LEU A 369 15.28 -2.89 5.75
CA LEU A 369 14.13 -3.07 4.87
C LEU A 369 12.86 -3.50 5.61
N SER A 370 13.00 -3.95 6.86
CA SER A 370 11.92 -4.49 7.68
C SER A 370 11.26 -3.40 8.51
N SER A 371 9.93 -3.44 8.64
CA SER A 371 9.15 -2.39 9.32
C SER A 371 8.86 -2.65 10.78
N CYS A 372 8.73 -3.93 11.18
CA CYS A 372 8.24 -4.30 12.50
C CYS A 372 9.08 -5.41 13.13
N PHE A 373 9.14 -5.35 14.46
CA PHE A 373 9.88 -6.30 15.28
C PHE A 373 9.07 -6.70 16.49
N ILE A 374 9.33 -7.90 17.06
CA ILE A 374 8.67 -8.36 18.29
C ILE A 374 9.73 -8.90 19.24
N ASP A 375 9.68 -8.47 20.51
CA ASP A 375 10.54 -8.95 21.59
C ASP A 375 9.72 -9.46 22.77
N THR A 376 10.20 -10.53 23.40
CA THR A 376 9.64 -11.08 24.64
C THR A 376 10.51 -10.63 25.81
N VAL A 377 9.98 -9.78 26.67
CA VAL A 377 10.71 -9.19 27.79
C VAL A 377 10.83 -10.19 28.95
N PRO A 378 12.06 -10.64 29.31
CA PRO A 378 12.25 -11.54 30.45
C PRO A 378 12.11 -10.83 31.78
N ASP A 379 11.74 -11.57 32.84
CA ASP A 379 11.58 -11.05 34.21
C ASP A 379 12.91 -10.84 34.94
N SER A 380 13.79 -10.00 34.39
CA SER A 380 15.03 -9.62 35.00
C SER A 380 15.42 -8.20 34.65
N LEU A 381 16.13 -7.51 35.54
CA LEU A 381 16.57 -6.14 35.30
C LEU A 381 17.41 -6.02 34.02
N VAL A 382 18.36 -6.92 33.85
CA VAL A 382 19.23 -6.96 32.66
C VAL A 382 18.41 -7.22 31.40
N GLY A 383 17.47 -8.15 31.45
CA GLY A 383 16.63 -8.50 30.31
C GLY A 383 15.69 -7.36 29.94
N ILE A 384 15.03 -6.72 30.90
CA ILE A 384 14.14 -5.57 30.66
C ILE A 384 14.89 -4.44 29.97
N TYR A 385 16.07 -4.03 30.49
CA TYR A 385 16.85 -2.96 29.88
C TYR A 385 17.43 -3.36 28.53
N ARG A 386 17.77 -4.64 28.31
CA ARG A 386 18.17 -5.14 26.99
C ARG A 386 17.03 -5.00 25.97
N SER A 387 15.81 -5.37 26.35
CA SER A 387 14.64 -5.18 25.47
C SER A 387 14.37 -3.71 25.17
N ILE A 388 14.59 -2.81 26.11
CA ILE A 388 14.50 -1.35 25.89
C ILE A 388 15.61 -0.86 24.96
N ASP A 389 16.87 -1.33 25.13
CA ASP A 389 17.95 -1.01 24.22
C ASP A 389 17.70 -1.55 22.81
N ASN A 390 17.24 -2.81 22.68
CA ASN A 390 16.83 -3.38 21.41
C ASN A 390 15.78 -2.50 20.71
N PHE A 391 14.77 -2.02 21.46
CA PHE A 391 13.75 -1.12 20.93
C PHE A 391 14.36 0.19 20.45
N ALA A 392 15.26 0.81 21.22
CA ALA A 392 15.94 2.04 20.83
C ALA A 392 16.74 1.87 19.52
N GLN A 393 17.49 0.75 19.39
CA GLN A 393 18.26 0.43 18.19
C GLN A 393 17.33 0.20 16.97
N VAL A 394 16.23 -0.52 17.13
CA VAL A 394 15.25 -0.74 16.07
C VAL A 394 14.58 0.57 15.66
N SER A 395 14.17 1.40 16.63
CA SER A 395 13.54 2.71 16.39
C SER A 395 14.45 3.63 15.59
N LYS A 396 15.73 3.72 15.94
CA LYS A 396 16.74 4.52 15.24
C LYS A 396 16.74 4.28 13.72
N TYR A 397 16.53 3.04 13.28
CA TYR A 397 16.52 2.66 11.87
C TYR A 397 15.11 2.59 11.25
N GLY A 398 14.09 3.10 11.93
CA GLY A 398 12.75 3.25 11.38
C GLY A 398 11.81 2.07 11.63
N GLY A 399 12.18 1.12 12.49
CA GLY A 399 11.34 -0.01 12.86
C GLY A 399 10.37 0.28 14.00
N GLY A 400 9.14 -0.24 13.94
CA GLY A 400 8.19 -0.30 15.06
C GLY A 400 8.37 -1.60 15.85
N MET A 401 7.93 -1.64 17.13
CA MET A 401 8.13 -2.81 17.96
C MET A 401 6.87 -3.24 18.70
N GLY A 402 6.65 -4.56 18.81
CA GLY A 402 5.76 -5.19 19.77
C GLY A 402 6.57 -5.76 20.94
N MET A 403 6.22 -5.43 22.17
CA MET A 403 6.91 -5.92 23.36
C MET A 403 5.95 -6.70 24.26
N TYR A 404 6.23 -7.97 24.48
CA TYR A 404 5.45 -8.81 25.39
C TYR A 404 5.97 -8.70 26.81
N LEU A 405 5.13 -8.18 27.72
CA LEU A 405 5.45 -7.95 29.14
C LEU A 405 4.81 -8.98 30.09
N GLY A 406 4.09 -9.98 29.56
CA GLY A 406 3.36 -10.98 30.36
C GLY A 406 4.25 -11.84 31.24
N LYS A 407 5.56 -11.93 30.98
CA LYS A 407 6.52 -12.64 31.85
C LYS A 407 6.99 -11.80 33.03
N VAL A 408 6.87 -10.47 32.97
CA VAL A 408 7.37 -9.55 34.00
C VAL A 408 6.47 -9.58 35.23
N ARG A 409 7.07 -9.72 36.41
CA ARG A 409 6.32 -9.77 37.67
C ARG A 409 5.50 -8.53 37.94
N ALA A 410 4.32 -8.77 38.52
CA ALA A 410 3.34 -7.73 38.83
C ALA A 410 3.73 -6.88 40.05
N THR A 411 3.07 -5.73 40.20
CA THR A 411 3.14 -4.88 41.39
C THR A 411 2.87 -5.70 42.66
N GLY A 412 3.72 -5.51 43.65
CA GLY A 412 3.64 -6.22 44.93
C GLY A 412 4.18 -7.68 44.89
N GLY A 413 4.77 -8.10 43.78
CA GLY A 413 5.52 -9.35 43.69
C GLY A 413 6.78 -9.32 44.56
N SER A 414 7.40 -10.49 44.78
CA SER A 414 8.63 -10.60 45.58
C SER A 414 9.88 -10.28 44.77
N ILE A 415 10.89 -9.67 45.44
CA ILE A 415 12.26 -9.50 44.92
C ILE A 415 13.22 -10.01 45.96
N ARG A 416 14.06 -10.99 45.62
CA ARG A 416 15.04 -11.62 46.52
C ARG A 416 14.42 -12.12 47.85
N GLY A 417 13.17 -12.62 47.79
CA GLY A 417 12.44 -13.10 48.97
C GLY A 417 11.74 -12.03 49.79
N PHE A 418 11.88 -10.74 49.43
CA PHE A 418 11.12 -9.65 50.07
C PHE A 418 9.79 -9.50 49.32
N GLU A 419 8.70 -9.76 49.98
CA GLU A 419 7.35 -9.61 49.45
C GLU A 419 6.92 -8.14 49.33
N GLY A 420 6.06 -7.83 48.38
CA GLY A 420 5.44 -6.50 48.24
C GLY A 420 6.32 -5.42 47.63
N VAL A 421 7.56 -5.71 47.22
CA VAL A 421 8.53 -4.68 46.79
C VAL A 421 8.60 -4.48 45.26
N ALA A 422 8.06 -5.38 44.44
CA ALA A 422 8.09 -5.22 42.99
C ALA A 422 7.20 -4.04 42.54
N GLY A 423 7.70 -3.23 41.60
CA GLY A 423 7.01 -2.07 41.09
C GLY A 423 6.03 -2.35 39.97
N GLY A 424 5.99 -3.59 39.47
CA GLY A 424 5.10 -4.03 38.37
C GLY A 424 5.47 -3.49 36.99
N VAL A 425 4.64 -3.83 36.00
CA VAL A 425 4.90 -3.52 34.59
C VAL A 425 4.74 -2.04 34.26
N ILE A 426 3.85 -1.32 34.95
CA ILE A 426 3.52 0.08 34.60
C ILE A 426 4.74 0.99 34.67
N ARG A 427 5.62 0.81 35.66
CA ARG A 427 6.85 1.60 35.78
C ARG A 427 7.81 1.35 34.61
N TRP A 428 7.90 0.13 34.13
CA TRP A 428 8.73 -0.24 32.99
C TRP A 428 8.15 0.30 31.69
N ILE A 429 6.82 0.27 31.53
CA ILE A 429 6.14 0.85 30.38
C ILE A 429 6.43 2.35 30.27
N ARG A 430 6.57 3.07 31.38
CA ARG A 430 6.98 4.48 31.33
C ARG A 430 8.39 4.67 30.79
N VAL A 431 9.33 3.83 31.17
CA VAL A 431 10.71 3.89 30.62
C VAL A 431 10.68 3.62 29.11
N ILE A 432 9.85 2.66 28.68
CA ILE A 432 9.62 2.35 27.25
C ILE A 432 9.00 3.57 26.55
N ASN A 433 8.00 4.23 27.17
CA ASN A 433 7.37 5.44 26.63
C ASN A 433 8.39 6.56 26.43
N ASP A 434 9.19 6.86 27.47
CA ASP A 434 10.21 7.91 27.40
C ASP A 434 11.30 7.59 26.37
N THR A 435 11.62 6.29 26.17
CA THR A 435 12.50 5.84 25.10
C THR A 435 11.90 6.05 23.72
N ALA A 436 10.57 5.78 23.54
CA ALA A 436 9.87 6.03 22.28
C ALA A 436 9.90 7.52 21.89
N VAL A 437 9.77 8.41 22.88
CA VAL A 437 9.87 9.87 22.67
C VAL A 437 11.31 10.31 22.40
N ALA A 438 12.28 9.71 23.10
CA ALA A 438 13.69 10.10 23.03
C ALA A 438 14.39 9.65 21.74
N VAL A 439 14.01 8.49 21.19
CA VAL A 439 14.63 7.89 20.01
C VAL A 439 13.63 7.89 18.86
N ASP A 440 13.54 9.04 18.22
CA ASP A 440 12.75 9.18 17.01
C ASP A 440 13.46 8.53 15.79
N GLN A 441 12.69 8.30 14.74
CA GLN A 441 13.17 7.70 13.50
C GLN A 441 13.81 8.78 12.61
N LEU A 442 15.02 9.20 12.93
CA LEU A 442 15.81 10.19 12.17
C LEU A 442 15.13 11.57 12.02
N GLY A 443 14.32 12.00 13.00
CA GLY A 443 13.54 13.24 12.91
C GLY A 443 12.39 13.20 11.89
N MET A 444 12.14 12.03 11.29
CA MET A 444 11.10 11.84 10.27
C MET A 444 9.80 11.25 10.85
N ARG A 445 9.89 10.51 11.95
CA ARG A 445 8.78 9.84 12.65
C ARG A 445 9.09 9.71 14.13
N GLN A 446 8.05 9.71 14.96
CA GLN A 446 8.18 9.34 16.36
C GLN A 446 8.40 7.83 16.51
N GLY A 447 9.18 7.42 17.50
CA GLY A 447 9.31 6.02 17.88
C GLY A 447 7.96 5.46 18.32
N ALA A 448 7.64 4.23 17.93
CA ALA A 448 6.35 3.64 18.24
C ALA A 448 6.48 2.20 18.70
N VAL A 449 5.74 1.86 19.77
CA VAL A 449 5.80 0.55 20.40
C VAL A 449 4.42 0.13 20.92
N ALA A 450 4.03 -1.12 20.61
CA ALA A 450 2.89 -1.76 21.26
C ALA A 450 3.39 -2.61 22.45
N VAL A 451 2.70 -2.52 23.58
CA VAL A 451 3.01 -3.28 24.77
C VAL A 451 1.88 -4.27 25.07
N TYR A 452 2.21 -5.52 25.19
CA TYR A 452 1.27 -6.62 25.32
C TYR A 452 1.25 -7.20 26.73
N LEU A 453 0.05 -7.38 27.29
CA LEU A 453 -0.15 -7.97 28.62
C LEU A 453 -1.30 -8.96 28.59
N ASP A 454 -1.17 -10.06 29.35
CA ASP A 454 -2.23 -11.06 29.44
C ASP A 454 -3.43 -10.59 30.25
N ALA A 455 -4.62 -11.04 29.85
CA ALA A 455 -5.88 -10.71 30.52
C ALA A 455 -5.96 -11.17 32.00
N TRP A 456 -5.09 -12.08 32.42
CA TRP A 456 -4.99 -12.59 33.76
C TRP A 456 -3.87 -11.98 34.62
N HIS A 457 -3.06 -11.05 34.04
CA HIS A 457 -1.98 -10.39 34.76
C HIS A 457 -2.51 -9.42 35.82
N ARG A 458 -1.89 -9.42 37.02
CA ARG A 458 -2.38 -8.62 38.16
C ARG A 458 -2.45 -7.12 37.90
N ASP A 459 -1.55 -6.57 37.09
CA ASP A 459 -1.47 -5.14 36.80
C ASP A 459 -2.40 -4.72 35.63
N LEU A 460 -3.25 -5.62 35.12
CA LEU A 460 -4.11 -5.32 33.97
C LEU A 460 -5.05 -4.12 34.18
N PRO A 461 -5.71 -3.93 35.33
CA PRO A 461 -6.58 -2.76 35.52
C PRO A 461 -5.84 -1.43 35.41
N GLU A 462 -4.62 -1.37 35.93
CA GLU A 462 -3.75 -0.19 35.83
C GLU A 462 -3.21 -0.01 34.40
N PHE A 463 -2.90 -1.09 33.70
CA PHE A 463 -2.48 -1.12 32.31
C PHE A 463 -3.57 -0.56 31.37
N LEU A 464 -4.83 -0.86 31.60
CA LEU A 464 -5.95 -0.34 30.80
C LEU A 464 -6.15 1.18 30.94
N ASN A 465 -5.59 1.79 31.97
CA ASN A 465 -5.66 3.23 32.22
C ASN A 465 -4.45 4.01 31.67
N LEU A 466 -3.49 3.39 31.03
CA LEU A 466 -2.23 4.04 30.56
C LEU A 466 -2.47 5.28 29.71
N ARG A 467 -3.44 5.24 28.80
CA ARG A 467 -3.73 6.32 27.84
C ARG A 467 -4.98 7.15 28.15
N THR A 468 -5.76 6.78 29.16
CA THR A 468 -6.96 7.52 29.53
C THR A 468 -6.61 8.87 30.16
N ASN A 469 -7.47 9.87 29.97
CA ASN A 469 -7.25 11.24 30.49
C ASN A 469 -7.48 11.39 32.01
N ASN A 470 -7.87 10.31 32.70
CA ASN A 470 -8.19 10.33 34.12
C ASN A 470 -7.09 9.63 34.93
N GLY A 471 -6.75 10.16 36.11
CA GLY A 471 -5.83 9.52 37.05
C GLY A 471 -4.53 10.27 37.27
N ASP A 472 -3.55 9.63 37.93
CA ASP A 472 -2.21 10.19 38.19
C ASP A 472 -1.35 10.15 36.93
N ASP A 473 -0.90 11.32 36.45
CA ASP A 473 -0.05 11.46 35.27
C ASP A 473 1.27 10.66 35.37
N ARG A 474 1.73 10.40 36.59
CA ARG A 474 2.91 9.56 36.82
C ARG A 474 2.69 8.09 36.47
N MET A 475 1.44 7.69 36.26
CA MET A 475 1.05 6.34 35.84
C MET A 475 0.62 6.28 34.36
N LYS A 476 0.81 7.37 33.61
CA LYS A 476 0.43 7.48 32.20
C LYS A 476 1.61 7.19 31.26
N ALA A 477 1.28 6.70 30.07
CA ALA A 477 2.20 6.46 28.98
C ALA A 477 1.40 6.64 27.67
N HIS A 478 1.43 7.85 27.10
CA HIS A 478 0.58 8.24 25.98
C HIS A 478 1.16 7.81 24.62
N ASP A 479 2.48 7.60 24.55
CA ASP A 479 3.22 7.30 23.32
C ASP A 479 3.44 5.79 23.11
N VAL A 480 2.87 4.94 23.98
CA VAL A 480 2.82 3.49 23.80
C VAL A 480 1.40 3.01 23.51
N PHE A 481 1.27 1.89 22.81
CA PHE A 481 -0.03 1.31 22.45
C PHE A 481 -0.28 0.04 23.25
N PRO A 482 -1.16 0.06 24.25
CA PRO A 482 -1.50 -1.12 25.03
C PRO A 482 -2.30 -2.14 24.21
N ALA A 483 -2.00 -3.43 24.39
CA ALA A 483 -2.68 -4.56 23.82
C ALA A 483 -2.90 -5.66 24.87
N VAL A 484 -4.02 -6.36 24.81
CA VAL A 484 -4.35 -7.43 25.77
C VAL A 484 -4.45 -8.77 25.05
N CYS A 485 -3.77 -9.77 25.62
CA CYS A 485 -3.80 -11.16 25.18
C CYS A 485 -4.90 -11.91 25.92
N TYR A 486 -5.94 -12.31 25.20
CA TYR A 486 -7.13 -12.96 25.77
C TYR A 486 -7.11 -14.46 25.53
N PRO A 487 -7.24 -15.29 26.58
CA PRO A 487 -7.57 -16.70 26.42
C PRO A 487 -9.07 -16.89 26.12
N ASP A 488 -9.44 -17.98 25.48
CA ASP A 488 -10.84 -18.31 25.16
C ASP A 488 -11.75 -18.35 26.41
N LEU A 489 -11.23 -18.83 27.52
CA LEU A 489 -11.97 -18.86 28.78
C LEU A 489 -12.53 -17.51 29.19
N PHE A 490 -11.76 -16.42 28.93
CA PHE A 490 -12.24 -15.05 29.27
C PHE A 490 -13.51 -14.68 28.51
N TRP A 491 -13.52 -14.91 27.19
CA TRP A 491 -14.67 -14.57 26.35
C TRP A 491 -15.86 -15.51 26.59
N ARG A 492 -15.60 -16.79 26.82
CA ARG A 492 -16.64 -17.78 27.19
C ARG A 492 -17.33 -17.38 28.48
N MET A 493 -16.56 -17.02 29.52
CA MET A 493 -17.13 -16.55 30.79
C MET A 493 -17.91 -15.24 30.60
N ALA A 494 -17.42 -14.31 29.80
CA ALA A 494 -18.10 -13.06 29.50
C ALA A 494 -19.43 -13.26 28.75
N GLU A 495 -19.51 -14.27 27.91
CA GLU A 495 -20.74 -14.65 27.19
C GLU A 495 -21.74 -15.36 28.11
N GLU A 496 -21.28 -16.32 28.93
CA GLU A 496 -22.12 -17.08 29.81
C GLU A 496 -22.72 -16.23 30.92
N SER A 497 -21.91 -15.45 31.63
CA SER A 497 -22.37 -14.55 32.70
C SER A 497 -21.29 -13.50 33.06
N LEU A 498 -21.67 -12.26 33.03
CA LEU A 498 -20.82 -11.13 33.44
C LEU A 498 -20.59 -11.05 34.97
N ASP A 499 -21.34 -11.78 35.79
CA ASP A 499 -21.24 -11.76 37.25
C ASP A 499 -20.26 -12.83 37.79
N GLN A 500 -19.50 -13.49 36.92
CA GLN A 500 -18.48 -14.46 37.33
C GLN A 500 -17.21 -13.75 37.78
N ASP A 501 -16.46 -14.43 38.66
CA ASP A 501 -15.17 -13.96 39.18
C ASP A 501 -14.02 -14.33 38.22
N TRP A 502 -13.26 -13.31 37.82
CA TRP A 502 -11.96 -13.47 37.15
C TRP A 502 -10.83 -13.22 38.15
N HIS A 503 -9.74 -13.97 38.05
CA HIS A 503 -8.62 -13.87 38.96
C HIS A 503 -7.37 -13.39 38.24
N LEU A 504 -6.84 -12.28 38.72
CA LEU A 504 -5.59 -11.69 38.27
C LEU A 504 -4.45 -12.15 39.17
N MET A 505 -3.35 -12.58 38.56
CA MET A 505 -2.23 -13.21 39.25
C MET A 505 -0.89 -12.63 38.77
N CYS A 506 0.18 -12.89 39.55
CA CYS A 506 1.53 -12.54 39.19
C CYS A 506 2.20 -13.73 38.47
N PRO A 507 2.78 -13.56 37.27
CA PRO A 507 3.43 -14.68 36.60
C PRO A 507 4.61 -15.27 37.40
N HIS A 508 5.37 -14.42 38.07
CA HIS A 508 6.45 -14.84 38.91
C HIS A 508 5.99 -15.74 40.09
N ASP A 509 4.91 -15.38 40.76
CA ASP A 509 4.35 -16.17 41.86
C ASP A 509 3.92 -17.56 41.37
N ILE A 510 3.28 -17.63 40.18
CA ILE A 510 2.90 -18.90 39.55
C ILE A 510 4.14 -19.74 39.27
N LEU A 511 5.17 -19.18 38.65
CA LEU A 511 6.41 -19.89 38.34
C LEU A 511 7.08 -20.47 39.63
N GLN A 512 7.11 -19.66 40.70
CA GLN A 512 7.72 -20.10 41.97
C GLN A 512 6.93 -21.22 42.67
N VAL A 513 5.59 -21.18 42.61
CA VAL A 513 4.72 -22.12 43.31
C VAL A 513 4.48 -23.40 42.52
N LYS A 514 4.31 -23.25 41.18
CA LYS A 514 3.91 -24.34 40.28
C LYS A 514 5.08 -24.94 39.49
N GLY A 515 6.20 -24.23 39.33
CA GLY A 515 7.35 -24.66 38.54
C GLY A 515 7.14 -24.57 37.03
N TYR A 516 6.07 -23.85 36.55
CA TYR A 516 5.82 -23.57 35.15
C TYR A 516 5.34 -22.14 34.98
N ALA A 517 5.56 -21.57 33.79
CA ALA A 517 5.06 -20.27 33.40
C ALA A 517 3.68 -20.49 32.74
N LEU A 518 2.62 -19.83 33.23
CA LEU A 518 1.26 -20.00 32.71
C LEU A 518 1.11 -19.49 31.28
N GLU A 519 1.86 -18.47 30.95
CA GLU A 519 1.90 -17.86 29.61
C GLU A 519 2.48 -18.80 28.53
N ASP A 520 3.14 -19.90 28.90
CA ASP A 520 3.70 -20.86 27.94
C ASP A 520 2.66 -21.85 27.40
N PHE A 521 1.40 -21.73 27.84
CA PHE A 521 0.30 -22.62 27.46
C PHE A 521 -0.84 -21.86 26.79
N TYR A 522 -1.71 -22.58 26.08
CA TYR A 522 -2.92 -22.04 25.45
C TYR A 522 -4.03 -23.10 25.41
N GLY A 523 -5.27 -22.71 25.11
CA GLY A 523 -6.43 -23.61 25.00
C GLY A 523 -6.77 -24.32 26.29
N ASP A 524 -7.20 -25.56 26.18
CA ASP A 524 -7.65 -26.38 27.32
C ASP A 524 -6.56 -26.61 28.37
N GLU A 525 -5.31 -26.75 27.95
CA GLU A 525 -4.18 -26.92 28.88
C GLU A 525 -3.93 -25.64 29.68
N TRP A 526 -4.02 -24.49 29.07
CA TRP A 526 -3.94 -23.21 29.76
C TRP A 526 -5.10 -23.09 30.78
N GLU A 527 -6.34 -23.38 30.35
CA GLU A 527 -7.51 -23.31 31.25
C GLU A 527 -7.37 -24.21 32.45
N ARG A 528 -6.96 -25.45 32.25
CA ARG A 528 -6.73 -26.40 33.34
C ARG A 528 -5.71 -25.87 34.35
N ARG A 529 -4.59 -25.33 33.87
CA ARG A 529 -3.52 -24.74 34.71
C ARG A 529 -3.96 -23.44 35.37
N TYR A 530 -4.71 -22.59 34.70
CA TYR A 530 -5.27 -21.38 35.28
C TYR A 530 -6.21 -21.73 36.45
N ARG A 531 -7.12 -22.68 36.30
CA ARG A 531 -8.03 -23.14 37.36
C ARG A 531 -7.27 -23.77 38.54
N ASP A 532 -6.20 -24.49 38.27
CA ASP A 532 -5.31 -25.05 39.29
C ASP A 532 -4.59 -23.92 40.07
N CYS A 533 -4.11 -22.89 39.39
CA CYS A 533 -3.53 -21.71 40.04
C CYS A 533 -4.56 -20.93 40.87
N VAL A 534 -5.77 -20.78 40.38
CA VAL A 534 -6.87 -20.14 41.14
C VAL A 534 -7.23 -20.90 42.40
N ALA A 535 -7.21 -22.25 42.37
CA ALA A 535 -7.51 -23.08 43.53
C ALA A 535 -6.37 -23.12 44.57
N ASP A 536 -5.11 -22.85 44.22
CA ASP A 536 -3.97 -22.94 45.11
C ASP A 536 -3.88 -21.71 46.04
N PRO A 537 -3.98 -21.88 47.38
CA PRO A 537 -3.96 -20.80 48.33
C PRO A 537 -2.58 -20.09 48.46
N ARG A 538 -1.51 -20.70 47.98
CA ARG A 538 -0.14 -20.14 48.02
C ARG A 538 0.07 -19.06 46.95
N ILE A 539 -0.75 -19.04 45.91
CA ILE A 539 -0.68 -18.01 44.85
C ILE A 539 -1.56 -16.82 45.27
N SER A 540 -0.96 -15.66 45.36
CA SER A 540 -1.68 -14.42 45.64
C SER A 540 -2.49 -14.00 44.38
N LYS A 541 -3.76 -13.74 44.60
CA LYS A 541 -4.69 -13.38 43.49
C LYS A 541 -5.59 -12.20 43.86
N ARG A 542 -5.85 -11.35 42.85
CA ARG A 542 -6.81 -10.24 42.91
C ARG A 542 -8.08 -10.68 42.20
N ARG A 543 -9.17 -10.75 42.89
CA ARG A 543 -10.49 -11.05 42.32
C ARG A 543 -11.09 -9.80 41.71
N ILE A 544 -11.65 -9.92 40.51
CA ILE A 544 -12.42 -8.90 39.84
C ILE A 544 -13.61 -9.56 39.12
N LEU A 545 -14.76 -8.90 39.10
CA LEU A 545 -15.89 -9.39 38.30
C LEU A 545 -15.61 -9.22 36.81
N ILE A 546 -16.00 -10.19 36.01
CA ILE A 546 -15.89 -10.11 34.51
C ILE A 546 -16.52 -8.80 34.01
N LYS A 547 -17.71 -8.42 34.50
CA LYS A 547 -18.39 -7.18 34.08
C LYS A 547 -17.55 -5.92 34.32
N ASP A 548 -16.82 -5.87 35.43
CA ASP A 548 -16.01 -4.71 35.75
C ASP A 548 -14.75 -4.64 34.88
N LEU A 549 -14.15 -5.81 34.62
CA LEU A 549 -12.99 -5.90 33.73
C LEU A 549 -13.38 -5.59 32.27
N VAL A 550 -14.46 -6.17 31.76
CA VAL A 550 -15.01 -5.87 30.43
C VAL A 550 -15.34 -4.37 30.31
N ARG A 551 -15.95 -3.78 31.34
CA ARG A 551 -16.22 -2.33 31.35
C ARG A 551 -14.93 -1.50 31.23
N LEU A 552 -13.85 -1.86 31.95
CA LEU A 552 -12.56 -1.18 31.88
C LEU A 552 -11.95 -1.31 30.48
N ILE A 553 -11.95 -2.50 29.90
CA ILE A 553 -11.45 -2.78 28.55
C ILE A 553 -12.18 -1.95 27.52
N LEU A 554 -13.51 -2.06 27.49
CA LEU A 554 -14.33 -1.37 26.48
C LEU A 554 -14.32 0.14 26.66
N LYS A 555 -14.28 0.61 27.92
CA LYS A 555 -14.13 2.06 28.20
C LYS A 555 -12.81 2.58 27.63
N SER A 556 -11.70 1.91 27.92
CA SER A 556 -10.39 2.27 27.38
C SER A 556 -10.41 2.24 25.85
N ALA A 557 -10.96 1.20 25.23
CA ALA A 557 -11.04 1.05 23.78
C ALA A 557 -11.86 2.18 23.12
N VAL A 558 -12.98 2.58 23.69
CA VAL A 558 -13.83 3.66 23.16
C VAL A 558 -13.19 5.04 23.38
N GLU A 559 -12.52 5.26 24.52
CA GLU A 559 -11.90 6.55 24.87
C GLU A 559 -10.57 6.79 24.15
N THR A 560 -9.77 5.76 23.90
CA THR A 560 -8.38 5.90 23.42
C THR A 560 -8.07 5.15 22.13
N GLY A 561 -9.03 4.38 21.60
CA GLY A 561 -8.82 3.44 20.50
C GLY A 561 -8.12 2.13 20.90
N THR A 562 -7.58 2.05 22.12
CA THR A 562 -6.82 0.90 22.66
C THR A 562 -7.44 0.42 23.98
N PRO A 563 -7.22 -0.81 24.44
CA PRO A 563 -6.19 -1.76 23.99
C PRO A 563 -6.55 -2.48 22.69
N PHE A 564 -5.54 -2.87 21.94
CA PHE A 564 -5.70 -3.86 20.87
C PHE A 564 -6.07 -5.21 21.48
N ALA A 565 -6.81 -6.02 20.74
CA ALA A 565 -7.11 -7.38 21.19
C ALA A 565 -6.29 -8.41 20.43
N PHE A 566 -5.68 -9.33 21.17
CA PHE A 566 -4.97 -10.48 20.65
C PHE A 566 -5.61 -11.76 21.22
N MET A 567 -6.27 -12.53 20.34
CA MET A 567 -6.98 -13.75 20.68
C MET A 567 -6.00 -14.93 20.77
N ARG A 568 -5.36 -15.07 21.93
CA ARG A 568 -4.21 -15.94 22.16
C ARG A 568 -4.42 -17.36 21.69
N ASP A 569 -5.56 -17.97 22.04
CA ASP A 569 -5.83 -19.37 21.73
C ASP A 569 -6.10 -19.58 20.24
N ALA A 570 -6.84 -18.68 19.60
CA ALA A 570 -7.08 -18.71 18.16
C ALA A 570 -5.76 -18.60 17.37
N VAL A 571 -4.87 -17.69 17.79
CA VAL A 571 -3.56 -17.53 17.18
C VAL A 571 -2.73 -18.80 17.29
N ASN A 572 -2.62 -19.38 18.49
CA ASN A 572 -1.76 -20.52 18.71
C ASN A 572 -2.31 -21.84 18.14
N ARG A 573 -3.63 -22.04 18.10
CA ARG A 573 -4.24 -23.20 17.41
C ARG A 573 -3.96 -23.17 15.90
N ALA A 574 -3.91 -21.99 15.30
CA ALA A 574 -3.66 -21.81 13.88
C ALA A 574 -2.17 -21.70 13.52
N ASN A 575 -1.27 -21.70 14.50
CA ASN A 575 0.17 -21.59 14.32
C ASN A 575 0.73 -22.79 13.56
N PRO A 576 1.29 -22.62 12.34
CA PRO A 576 1.89 -23.73 11.60
C PRO A 576 3.20 -24.24 12.20
N ASN A 577 3.81 -23.49 13.11
CA ASN A 577 5.07 -23.81 13.79
C ASN A 577 4.89 -24.02 15.29
N GLY A 578 3.75 -24.60 15.70
CA GLY A 578 3.45 -24.86 17.12
C GLY A 578 4.40 -25.85 17.80
N HIS A 579 5.14 -26.66 17.04
CA HIS A 579 6.18 -27.57 17.54
C HIS A 579 7.41 -26.83 18.11
N GLU A 580 7.67 -25.61 17.69
CA GLU A 580 8.81 -24.81 18.13
C GLU A 580 8.47 -23.90 19.34
N GLY A 581 7.19 -23.65 19.62
CA GLY A 581 6.81 -22.80 20.75
C GLY A 581 5.50 -22.06 20.60
N VAL A 582 5.32 -21.06 21.45
CA VAL A 582 4.10 -20.28 21.58
C VAL A 582 4.27 -18.89 20.97
N ILE A 583 3.20 -18.37 20.35
CA ILE A 583 3.08 -16.98 19.94
C ILE A 583 2.50 -16.20 21.13
N TYR A 584 3.31 -15.36 21.78
CA TYR A 584 2.89 -14.61 22.96
C TYR A 584 2.13 -13.34 22.63
N CYS A 585 2.52 -12.64 21.56
CA CYS A 585 1.97 -11.34 21.19
C CYS A 585 2.13 -11.09 19.69
N SER A 586 1.75 -9.88 19.26
CA SER A 586 1.89 -9.40 17.89
C SER A 586 2.85 -8.19 17.85
N ASN A 587 3.04 -7.63 16.64
CA ASN A 587 3.79 -6.41 16.41
C ASN A 587 2.98 -5.15 16.76
N LEU A 588 3.49 -4.00 16.36
CA LEU A 588 2.85 -2.69 16.57
C LEU A 588 1.44 -2.62 15.97
N CYS A 589 1.23 -3.16 14.77
CA CYS A 589 -0.02 -3.04 14.01
C CYS A 589 -0.89 -4.32 14.06
N THR A 590 -0.54 -5.30 14.86
CA THR A 590 -1.31 -6.51 15.17
C THR A 590 -1.47 -7.55 14.06
N GLU A 591 -0.82 -7.39 12.91
CA GLU A 591 -0.90 -8.35 11.79
C GLU A 591 0.08 -9.51 11.88
N ILE A 592 1.18 -9.39 12.63
CA ILE A 592 2.22 -10.42 12.73
C ILE A 592 1.92 -11.38 13.88
N ALA A 593 1.91 -12.65 13.55
CA ALA A 593 1.73 -13.72 14.52
C ALA A 593 2.76 -14.84 14.27
N GLN A 594 3.90 -14.77 14.96
CA GLN A 594 5.04 -15.66 14.80
C GLN A 594 5.56 -16.10 16.17
N ASN A 595 6.22 -17.24 16.24
CA ASN A 595 6.84 -17.72 17.47
C ASN A 595 7.82 -16.70 18.03
N THR A 596 7.75 -16.44 19.33
CA THR A 596 8.62 -15.51 20.04
C THR A 596 9.17 -16.17 21.29
N SER A 597 10.41 -15.82 21.65
CA SER A 597 10.99 -16.27 22.92
C SER A 597 12.01 -15.24 23.42
N ALA A 598 12.22 -15.21 24.75
CA ALA A 598 13.09 -14.23 25.36
C ALA A 598 14.57 -14.48 25.05
N ILE A 599 15.35 -13.40 24.93
CA ILE A 599 16.81 -13.44 24.87
C ILE A 599 17.34 -13.69 26.29
N GLU A 600 18.13 -14.74 26.48
CA GLU A 600 18.70 -15.11 27.78
C GLU A 600 20.19 -14.75 27.86
N GLU A 601 20.60 -14.20 28.98
CA GLU A 601 22.01 -14.04 29.30
C GLU A 601 22.55 -15.37 29.85
N VAL A 602 23.60 -15.88 29.21
CA VAL A 602 24.21 -17.16 29.62
C VAL A 602 25.39 -16.92 30.56
N THR A 603 26.34 -16.07 30.18
CA THR A 603 27.50 -15.76 30.98
C THR A 603 27.95 -14.30 30.77
N ARG A 604 28.65 -13.78 31.76
CA ARG A 604 29.42 -12.54 31.68
C ARG A 604 30.81 -12.78 32.27
N GLU A 605 31.83 -12.68 31.46
CA GLU A 605 33.19 -13.00 31.81
C GLU A 605 34.15 -11.83 31.56
N VAL A 606 35.14 -11.69 32.42
CA VAL A 606 36.25 -10.78 32.21
C VAL A 606 37.38 -11.56 31.60
N VAL A 607 37.78 -11.22 30.39
CA VAL A 607 38.87 -11.93 29.68
C VAL A 607 39.93 -10.93 29.22
N THR A 608 41.13 -11.42 28.93
CA THR A 608 42.20 -10.62 28.33
C THR A 608 42.26 -10.97 26.84
N GLU A 609 42.10 -9.98 25.98
CA GLU A 609 42.15 -10.11 24.52
C GLU A 609 43.11 -9.03 24.02
N ASP A 610 44.07 -9.40 23.17
CA ASP A 610 45.09 -8.51 22.60
C ASP A 610 45.85 -7.63 23.64
N GLY A 611 45.97 -8.10 24.88
CA GLY A 611 46.61 -7.38 25.98
C GLY A 611 45.72 -6.45 26.79
N ASP A 612 44.47 -6.28 26.38
CA ASP A 612 43.44 -5.50 27.07
C ASP A 612 42.49 -6.35 27.89
N THR A 613 41.95 -5.77 28.97
CA THR A 613 40.94 -6.42 29.78
C THR A 613 39.55 -6.07 29.21
N VAL A 614 38.81 -7.07 28.69
CA VAL A 614 37.50 -6.90 28.10
C VAL A 614 36.42 -7.68 28.86
N VAL A 615 35.18 -7.20 28.84
CA VAL A 615 34.02 -7.92 29.38
C VAL A 615 33.23 -8.54 28.24
N VAL A 616 33.19 -9.87 28.21
CA VAL A 616 32.42 -10.63 27.21
C VAL A 616 31.07 -11.04 27.82
N THR A 617 29.97 -10.70 27.14
CA THR A 617 28.64 -11.16 27.50
C THR A 617 28.15 -12.14 26.44
N THR A 618 27.89 -13.37 26.85
CA THR A 618 27.32 -14.40 25.98
C THR A 618 25.84 -14.49 26.20
N THR A 619 25.08 -14.47 25.10
CA THR A 619 23.63 -14.55 25.14
C THR A 619 23.09 -15.70 24.28
N ARG A 620 22.00 -16.31 24.73
CA ARG A 620 21.21 -17.21 23.90
C ARG A 620 20.15 -16.35 23.18
N PRO A 621 20.08 -16.38 21.83
CA PRO A 621 19.36 -15.37 21.08
C PRO A 621 17.83 -15.40 21.23
N GLY A 622 17.21 -16.51 21.60
CA GLY A 622 15.74 -16.62 21.56
C GLY A 622 15.19 -16.42 20.14
N ASP A 623 13.91 -16.08 20.03
CA ASP A 623 13.22 -15.74 18.79
C ASP A 623 12.79 -14.27 18.82
N PHE A 624 13.67 -13.40 18.31
CA PHE A 624 13.41 -11.98 18.10
C PHE A 624 12.84 -11.78 16.70
N VAL A 625 11.53 -11.60 16.61
CA VAL A 625 10.80 -11.60 15.35
C VAL A 625 11.06 -10.37 14.49
N VAL A 626 11.13 -10.59 13.19
CA VAL A 626 11.23 -9.55 12.15
C VAL A 626 10.10 -9.75 11.15
N CYS A 627 9.46 -8.68 10.72
CA CYS A 627 8.46 -8.76 9.67
C CYS A 627 8.92 -8.09 8.36
N ASN A 628 8.81 -8.85 7.27
CA ASN A 628 9.13 -8.43 5.91
C ASN A 628 7.81 -8.35 5.14
N LEU A 629 7.34 -7.11 4.87
CA LEU A 629 5.98 -6.86 4.40
C LEU A 629 5.91 -6.35 2.97
N ALA A 630 4.89 -6.80 2.25
CA ALA A 630 4.42 -6.22 0.99
C ALA A 630 2.90 -6.35 0.91
N SER A 631 2.26 -5.58 0.04
CA SER A 631 0.80 -5.60 -0.12
C SER A 631 0.39 -5.59 -1.58
N LEU A 632 -0.45 -6.54 -1.97
CA LEU A 632 -1.12 -6.61 -3.27
C LEU A 632 -2.14 -5.47 -3.37
N SER A 633 -2.14 -4.72 -4.47
CA SER A 633 -3.11 -3.65 -4.72
C SER A 633 -4.38 -4.21 -5.36
N LEU A 634 -5.29 -4.81 -4.56
CA LEU A 634 -6.47 -5.52 -5.06
C LEU A 634 -7.39 -4.67 -5.95
N GLY A 635 -7.45 -3.36 -5.69
CA GLY A 635 -8.19 -2.44 -6.54
C GLY A 635 -7.62 -2.29 -7.96
N ARG A 636 -6.35 -2.62 -8.18
CA ARG A 636 -5.65 -2.54 -9.47
C ARG A 636 -5.48 -3.88 -10.16
N LEU A 637 -5.52 -4.97 -9.41
CA LEU A 637 -5.31 -6.33 -9.93
C LEU A 637 -6.60 -6.95 -10.46
N PRO A 638 -6.52 -7.76 -11.53
CA PRO A 638 -7.63 -8.60 -11.98
C PRO A 638 -7.71 -9.86 -11.09
N VAL A 639 -8.27 -9.71 -9.89
CA VAL A 639 -8.25 -10.74 -8.84
C VAL A 639 -8.91 -12.07 -9.19
N GLU A 640 -9.73 -12.11 -10.25
CA GLU A 640 -10.31 -13.35 -10.79
C GLU A 640 -9.38 -14.06 -11.80
N ASP A 641 -8.37 -13.38 -12.32
CA ASP A 641 -7.42 -13.96 -13.26
C ASP A 641 -6.33 -14.74 -12.49
N ASP A 642 -6.45 -16.06 -12.52
CA ASP A 642 -5.59 -16.97 -11.77
C ASP A 642 -4.13 -16.93 -12.24
N GLU A 643 -3.89 -16.71 -13.54
CA GLU A 643 -2.53 -16.64 -14.10
C GLU A 643 -1.83 -15.33 -13.67
N VAL A 644 -2.51 -14.20 -13.82
CA VAL A 644 -1.98 -12.89 -13.41
C VAL A 644 -1.73 -12.86 -11.90
N MET A 645 -2.70 -13.32 -11.11
CA MET A 645 -2.54 -13.38 -9.65
C MET A 645 -1.38 -14.29 -9.25
N GLY A 646 -1.27 -15.46 -9.87
CA GLY A 646 -0.16 -16.39 -9.63
C GLY A 646 1.19 -15.77 -9.94
N HIS A 647 1.33 -15.08 -11.06
CA HIS A 647 2.56 -14.41 -11.48
C HIS A 647 2.98 -13.26 -10.54
N VAL A 648 2.04 -12.41 -10.16
CA VAL A 648 2.29 -11.27 -9.27
C VAL A 648 2.66 -11.75 -7.87
N ILE A 649 1.93 -12.74 -7.33
CA ILE A 649 2.19 -13.30 -6.00
C ILE A 649 3.54 -14.02 -5.95
N GLU A 650 3.87 -14.82 -6.96
CA GLU A 650 5.19 -15.48 -7.07
C GLU A 650 6.33 -14.45 -7.05
N THR A 651 6.16 -13.35 -7.80
CA THR A 651 7.14 -12.26 -7.85
C THR A 651 7.27 -11.56 -6.48
N ALA A 652 6.15 -11.30 -5.81
CA ALA A 652 6.13 -10.65 -4.49
C ALA A 652 6.74 -11.54 -3.39
N VAL A 653 6.40 -12.83 -3.35
CA VAL A 653 6.96 -13.79 -2.38
C VAL A 653 8.48 -13.90 -2.56
N ARG A 654 8.97 -13.98 -3.80
CA ARG A 654 10.41 -14.01 -4.08
C ARG A 654 11.11 -12.72 -3.67
N ALA A 655 10.50 -11.56 -3.94
CA ALA A 655 11.03 -10.27 -3.49
C ALA A 655 11.15 -10.21 -1.96
N LEU A 656 10.14 -10.70 -1.23
CA LEU A 656 10.14 -10.74 0.22
C LEU A 656 11.16 -11.76 0.79
N ASP A 657 11.35 -12.90 0.14
CA ASP A 657 12.40 -13.86 0.53
C ASP A 657 13.80 -13.25 0.32
N ASN A 658 14.01 -12.52 -0.77
CA ASN A 658 15.27 -11.81 -1.02
C ASN A 658 15.52 -10.69 0.00
N VAL A 659 14.48 -9.99 0.46
CA VAL A 659 14.59 -8.98 1.55
C VAL A 659 15.25 -9.58 2.79
N ILE A 660 14.95 -10.83 3.15
CA ILE A 660 15.52 -11.48 4.34
C ILE A 660 17.05 -11.53 4.28
N ASP A 661 17.60 -11.87 3.14
CA ASP A 661 19.05 -12.01 2.95
C ASP A 661 19.75 -10.68 2.70
N LEU A 662 19.04 -9.71 2.10
CA LEU A 662 19.57 -8.40 1.71
C LEU A 662 19.41 -7.32 2.80
N ASN A 663 18.65 -7.60 3.86
CA ASN A 663 18.34 -6.64 4.90
C ASN A 663 19.58 -6.34 5.79
N PHE A 664 19.80 -5.07 6.11
CA PHE A 664 20.67 -4.69 7.21
C PHE A 664 19.97 -4.95 8.54
N TYR A 665 20.63 -5.64 9.43
CA TYR A 665 20.12 -5.95 10.76
C TYR A 665 20.89 -5.19 11.84
N ALA A 666 20.24 -4.22 12.49
CA ALA A 666 20.81 -3.50 13.63
C ALA A 666 21.07 -4.44 14.81
N LEU A 667 20.34 -5.55 14.92
CA LEU A 667 20.44 -6.52 16.00
C LEU A 667 20.76 -7.92 15.46
N PRO A 668 21.83 -8.59 15.97
CA PRO A 668 22.17 -9.96 15.57
C PRO A 668 21.04 -10.97 15.83
N TYR A 669 20.26 -10.78 16.90
CA TYR A 669 19.12 -11.61 17.26
C TYR A 669 18.05 -11.63 16.16
N ALA A 670 17.73 -10.47 15.61
CA ALA A 670 16.80 -10.29 14.51
C ALA A 670 17.24 -11.08 13.26
N ARG A 671 18.55 -10.99 12.91
CA ARG A 671 19.13 -11.74 11.79
C ARG A 671 18.97 -13.23 11.98
N ILE A 672 19.34 -13.76 13.17
CA ILE A 672 19.31 -15.19 13.47
C ILE A 672 17.88 -15.72 13.33
N THR A 673 16.90 -15.06 13.94
CA THR A 673 15.49 -15.47 13.87
C THR A 673 14.95 -15.38 12.44
N ASN A 674 15.22 -14.27 11.75
CA ASN A 674 14.70 -14.07 10.39
C ASN A 674 15.26 -15.13 9.40
N HIS A 675 16.53 -15.51 9.51
CA HIS A 675 17.12 -16.57 8.67
C HIS A 675 16.62 -17.98 9.06
N ARG A 676 16.30 -18.21 10.35
CA ARG A 676 15.81 -19.48 10.83
C ARG A 676 14.40 -19.81 10.32
N TYR A 677 13.50 -18.84 10.43
CA TYR A 677 12.08 -18.98 10.02
C TYR A 677 11.82 -18.49 8.58
N ARG A 678 12.62 -17.60 8.07
CA ARG A 678 12.39 -16.94 6.78
C ARG A 678 10.97 -16.41 6.61
N SER A 679 10.44 -15.76 7.65
CA SER A 679 9.07 -15.31 7.71
C SER A 679 8.84 -14.09 6.81
N ILE A 680 7.73 -14.12 6.08
CA ILE A 680 7.24 -13.00 5.29
C ILE A 680 5.80 -12.66 5.68
N GLY A 681 5.34 -11.50 5.26
CA GLY A 681 3.97 -11.05 5.46
C GLY A 681 3.45 -10.40 4.18
N LEU A 682 2.97 -11.19 3.24
CA LEU A 682 2.27 -10.68 2.07
C LEU A 682 0.83 -10.35 2.48
N GLY A 683 0.46 -9.08 2.36
CA GLY A 683 -0.86 -8.58 2.66
C GLY A 683 -1.56 -8.01 1.43
N VAL A 684 -2.58 -7.19 1.70
CA VAL A 684 -3.38 -6.54 0.66
C VAL A 684 -3.65 -5.08 1.00
N SER A 685 -3.83 -4.27 -0.03
CA SER A 685 -4.46 -2.95 0.02
C SER A 685 -5.57 -2.89 -1.03
N GLY A 686 -6.43 -1.87 -0.98
CA GLY A 686 -7.46 -1.71 -2.00
C GLY A 686 -8.65 -2.65 -1.87
N TYR A 687 -8.90 -3.21 -0.71
CA TYR A 687 -10.00 -4.13 -0.54
C TYR A 687 -11.37 -3.50 -0.82
N HIS A 688 -11.65 -2.33 -0.23
CA HIS A 688 -12.90 -1.60 -0.52
C HIS A 688 -12.96 -1.09 -1.97
N HIS A 689 -11.82 -0.68 -2.54
CA HIS A 689 -11.71 -0.30 -3.94
C HIS A 689 -12.09 -1.47 -4.87
N MET A 690 -11.57 -2.66 -4.59
CA MET A 690 -11.91 -3.88 -5.31
C MET A 690 -13.42 -4.17 -5.29
N LEU A 691 -14.05 -4.09 -4.12
CA LEU A 691 -15.50 -4.30 -3.98
C LEU A 691 -16.30 -3.27 -4.78
N ALA A 692 -15.94 -1.99 -4.67
CA ALA A 692 -16.63 -0.91 -5.37
C ALA A 692 -16.51 -1.04 -6.90
N ARG A 693 -15.36 -1.42 -7.43
CA ARG A 693 -15.17 -1.71 -8.88
C ARG A 693 -16.07 -2.83 -9.37
N ARG A 694 -16.30 -3.82 -8.54
CA ARG A 694 -17.15 -4.99 -8.85
C ARG A 694 -18.64 -4.74 -8.61
N GLY A 695 -19.00 -3.63 -7.99
CA GLY A 695 -20.39 -3.36 -7.63
C GLY A 695 -20.88 -4.25 -6.49
N ILE A 696 -20.00 -4.65 -5.58
CA ILE A 696 -20.31 -5.48 -4.41
C ILE A 696 -20.48 -4.56 -3.19
N SER A 697 -21.66 -4.65 -2.55
CA SER A 697 -21.94 -3.90 -1.33
C SER A 697 -21.19 -4.51 -0.13
N TRP A 698 -20.66 -3.66 0.75
CA TRP A 698 -19.98 -4.11 1.97
C TRP A 698 -20.88 -4.98 2.86
N GLU A 699 -22.14 -4.60 3.00
CA GLU A 699 -23.14 -5.29 3.81
C GLU A 699 -23.93 -6.28 2.95
N SER A 700 -23.28 -7.33 2.46
CA SER A 700 -23.90 -8.36 1.62
C SER A 700 -23.24 -9.73 1.79
N GLU A 701 -23.99 -10.81 1.55
CA GLU A 701 -23.43 -12.17 1.50
C GLU A 701 -22.48 -12.34 0.30
N ASP A 702 -22.74 -11.64 -0.82
CA ASP A 702 -21.83 -11.63 -1.99
C ASP A 702 -20.44 -11.12 -1.62
N HIS A 703 -20.35 -10.12 -0.72
CA HIS A 703 -19.06 -9.65 -0.18
C HIS A 703 -18.32 -10.79 0.54
N LEU A 704 -19.02 -11.55 1.39
CA LEU A 704 -18.39 -12.63 2.17
C LEU A 704 -17.92 -13.77 1.25
N ALA A 705 -18.73 -14.15 0.28
CA ALA A 705 -18.40 -15.18 -0.71
C ALA A 705 -17.21 -14.75 -1.58
N PHE A 706 -17.20 -13.51 -2.06
CA PHE A 706 -16.11 -12.97 -2.86
C PHE A 706 -14.81 -12.82 -2.04
N ALA A 707 -14.91 -12.45 -0.77
CA ALA A 707 -13.75 -12.40 0.12
C ALA A 707 -13.12 -13.79 0.31
N ASP A 708 -13.93 -14.83 0.51
CA ASP A 708 -13.47 -16.22 0.65
C ASP A 708 -12.70 -16.65 -0.62
N GLU A 709 -13.28 -16.40 -1.79
CA GLU A 709 -12.68 -16.75 -3.09
C GLU A 709 -11.33 -16.05 -3.32
N VAL A 710 -11.28 -14.73 -3.12
CA VAL A 710 -10.08 -13.93 -3.38
C VAL A 710 -8.94 -14.33 -2.43
N PHE A 711 -9.23 -14.48 -1.13
CA PHE A 711 -8.20 -14.81 -0.15
C PHE A 711 -7.77 -16.28 -0.22
N GLU A 712 -8.63 -17.20 -0.63
CA GLU A 712 -8.25 -18.56 -0.96
C GLU A 712 -7.24 -18.60 -2.11
N ARG A 713 -7.47 -17.84 -3.20
CA ARG A 713 -6.56 -17.74 -4.34
C ARG A 713 -5.21 -17.15 -3.92
N ILE A 714 -5.22 -16.07 -3.13
CA ILE A 714 -3.98 -15.47 -2.62
C ILE A 714 -3.19 -16.48 -1.80
N ASN A 715 -3.83 -17.19 -0.88
CA ASN A 715 -3.16 -18.18 -0.03
C ASN A 715 -2.59 -19.34 -0.85
N TYR A 716 -3.36 -19.87 -1.80
CA TYR A 716 -2.90 -20.93 -2.68
C TYR A 716 -1.62 -20.56 -3.43
N HIS A 717 -1.63 -19.40 -4.09
CA HIS A 717 -0.47 -18.95 -4.87
C HIS A 717 0.73 -18.56 -3.99
N ALA A 718 0.50 -18.04 -2.79
CA ALA A 718 1.57 -17.74 -1.84
C ALA A 718 2.28 -19.01 -1.37
N ILE A 719 1.53 -20.05 -1.01
CA ILE A 719 2.10 -21.35 -0.62
C ILE A 719 2.82 -21.98 -1.79
N ARG A 720 2.23 -21.99 -3.00
CA ARG A 720 2.85 -22.53 -4.20
C ARG A 720 4.16 -21.81 -4.56
N ALA A 721 4.19 -20.48 -4.40
CA ALA A 721 5.40 -19.69 -4.64
C ALA A 721 6.51 -20.04 -3.63
N SER A 722 6.15 -20.18 -2.35
CA SER A 722 7.09 -20.56 -1.29
C SER A 722 7.57 -22.01 -1.44
N GLU A 723 6.71 -22.92 -1.88
CA GLU A 723 7.07 -24.31 -2.21
C GLU A 723 8.10 -24.37 -3.33
N ARG A 724 7.88 -23.63 -4.44
CA ARG A 724 8.83 -23.55 -5.56
C ARG A 724 10.17 -22.95 -5.14
N LEU A 725 10.16 -21.93 -4.26
CA LEU A 725 11.39 -21.39 -3.68
C LEU A 725 12.10 -22.41 -2.79
N ALA A 726 11.35 -23.27 -2.09
CA ALA A 726 11.95 -24.35 -1.31
C ALA A 726 12.57 -25.43 -2.20
N GLU A 727 11.96 -25.78 -3.32
CA GLU A 727 12.55 -26.67 -4.33
C GLU A 727 13.86 -26.10 -4.89
N GLU A 728 13.93 -24.79 -5.13
CA GLU A 728 15.10 -24.08 -5.67
C GLU A 728 16.21 -23.86 -4.64
N ARG A 729 15.84 -23.45 -3.38
CA ARG A 729 16.77 -22.88 -2.37
C ARG A 729 16.76 -23.63 -1.04
N GLY A 730 15.96 -24.68 -0.90
CA GLY A 730 15.73 -25.41 0.33
C GLY A 730 14.64 -24.81 1.23
N ALA A 731 14.00 -25.63 2.03
CA ALA A 731 13.01 -25.22 3.00
C ALA A 731 13.62 -24.36 4.14
N TYR A 732 12.76 -23.66 4.91
CA TYR A 732 13.24 -22.96 6.11
C TYR A 732 13.73 -23.95 7.19
N GLY A 733 14.61 -23.48 8.09
CA GLY A 733 15.41 -24.34 8.96
C GLY A 733 14.62 -25.17 10.00
N LEU A 734 13.36 -24.81 10.29
CA LEU A 734 12.48 -25.47 11.29
C LEU A 734 11.25 -26.10 10.63
N PHE A 735 11.38 -26.51 9.38
CA PHE A 735 10.27 -27.13 8.63
C PHE A 735 9.85 -28.49 9.20
N GLU A 736 10.82 -29.27 9.71
CA GLU A 736 10.56 -30.63 10.25
C GLU A 736 9.68 -30.55 11.51
N GLY A 737 8.58 -31.27 11.53
CA GLY A 737 7.61 -31.29 12.63
C GLY A 737 6.52 -30.20 12.52
N SER A 738 6.59 -29.30 11.55
CA SER A 738 5.59 -28.25 11.34
C SER A 738 4.27 -28.78 10.80
N ASP A 739 3.21 -27.98 10.95
CA ASP A 739 1.92 -28.23 10.29
C ASP A 739 2.02 -28.26 8.76
N TRP A 740 3.04 -27.60 8.20
CA TRP A 740 3.36 -27.66 6.78
C TRP A 740 3.80 -29.05 6.37
N GLN A 741 4.75 -29.65 7.11
CA GLN A 741 5.26 -30.99 6.82
C GLN A 741 4.18 -32.05 7.02
N THR A 742 3.46 -31.98 8.11
CA THR A 742 2.44 -32.97 8.46
C THR A 742 1.17 -32.84 7.65
N GLY A 743 1.00 -31.72 6.93
CA GLY A 743 -0.22 -31.38 6.20
C GLY A 743 -1.36 -30.88 7.09
N ALA A 744 -1.16 -30.78 8.39
CA ALA A 744 -2.16 -30.27 9.33
C ALA A 744 -2.62 -28.84 8.99
N TYR A 745 -1.76 -28.03 8.38
CA TYR A 745 -2.12 -26.70 7.88
C TYR A 745 -3.33 -26.73 6.94
N PHE A 746 -3.31 -27.64 5.96
CA PHE A 746 -4.36 -27.78 4.95
C PHE A 746 -5.64 -28.37 5.54
N ALA A 747 -5.49 -29.40 6.39
CA ALA A 747 -6.62 -30.05 7.05
C ALA A 747 -7.37 -29.11 8.00
N LYS A 748 -6.66 -28.37 8.87
CA LYS A 748 -7.26 -27.40 9.80
C LYS A 748 -8.06 -26.30 9.10
N ARG A 749 -7.75 -25.98 7.84
CA ARG A 749 -8.46 -24.99 7.02
C ARG A 749 -9.53 -25.59 6.10
N GLY A 750 -9.65 -26.92 6.07
CA GLY A 750 -10.63 -27.62 5.23
C GLY A 750 -10.35 -27.54 3.73
N TYR A 751 -9.09 -27.40 3.32
CA TYR A 751 -8.71 -27.37 1.91
C TYR A 751 -8.65 -28.74 1.26
N CYS A 752 -8.07 -29.70 1.95
CA CYS A 752 -8.02 -31.09 1.53
C CYS A 752 -7.96 -32.02 2.75
N SER A 753 -8.35 -33.29 2.56
CA SER A 753 -8.21 -34.35 3.56
C SER A 753 -6.88 -35.05 3.33
N LEU A 754 -6.00 -35.06 4.33
CA LEU A 754 -4.78 -35.84 4.35
C LEU A 754 -4.97 -37.05 5.23
N SER A 755 -4.74 -38.23 4.67
CA SER A 755 -4.60 -39.57 5.31
C SER A 755 -5.26 -39.74 6.68
N GLY A 756 -6.58 -39.96 6.71
CA GLY A 756 -7.28 -40.58 7.87
C GLY A 756 -7.92 -39.65 8.87
N GLU A 757 -7.64 -38.34 8.88
CA GLU A 757 -8.41 -37.34 9.59
C GLU A 757 -9.47 -36.75 8.69
N VAL A 758 -10.74 -37.01 8.97
CA VAL A 758 -11.87 -36.45 8.19
C VAL A 758 -12.16 -35.05 8.71
N ALA A 759 -11.36 -34.07 8.25
CA ALA A 759 -11.80 -32.70 8.27
C ALA A 759 -12.85 -32.52 7.15
N GLU A 760 -13.94 -31.84 7.44
CA GLU A 760 -14.94 -31.49 6.45
C GLU A 760 -14.29 -30.60 5.37
N VAL A 761 -14.05 -31.18 4.20
CA VAL A 761 -13.48 -30.45 3.06
C VAL A 761 -14.53 -29.48 2.57
N ARG A 762 -14.17 -28.20 2.48
CA ARG A 762 -15.03 -27.15 1.91
C ARG A 762 -14.61 -26.92 0.48
N GLU A 763 -15.54 -27.08 -0.43
CA GLU A 763 -15.35 -26.69 -1.82
C GLU A 763 -15.08 -25.19 -1.89
N GLY A 764 -13.98 -24.80 -2.52
CA GLY A 764 -13.57 -23.42 -2.71
C GLY A 764 -13.13 -23.12 -4.13
N ALA A 765 -12.72 -21.88 -4.40
CA ALA A 765 -12.37 -21.39 -5.74
C ALA A 765 -11.21 -22.17 -6.39
N MET A 766 -10.28 -22.70 -5.59
CA MET A 766 -9.11 -23.42 -6.09
C MET A 766 -9.36 -24.92 -6.28
N GLY A 767 -10.42 -25.47 -5.69
CA GLY A 767 -10.76 -26.88 -5.74
C GLY A 767 -9.88 -27.80 -4.88
N SER A 768 -10.49 -28.82 -4.31
CA SER A 768 -9.81 -29.74 -3.38
C SER A 768 -8.69 -30.57 -4.03
N GLU A 769 -8.76 -30.86 -5.33
CA GLU A 769 -7.72 -31.57 -6.08
C GLU A 769 -6.42 -30.75 -6.16
N ARG A 770 -6.50 -29.50 -6.57
CA ARG A 770 -5.33 -28.59 -6.62
C ARG A 770 -4.70 -28.37 -5.24
N TRP A 771 -5.52 -28.27 -4.20
CA TRP A 771 -5.05 -28.21 -2.83
C TRP A 771 -4.34 -29.48 -2.38
N GLY A 772 -4.84 -30.66 -2.78
CA GLY A 772 -4.21 -31.96 -2.52
C GLY A 772 -2.83 -32.05 -3.17
N GLU A 773 -2.74 -31.71 -4.46
CA GLU A 773 -1.48 -31.68 -5.20
C GLU A 773 -0.45 -30.74 -4.55
N LEU A 774 -0.89 -29.54 -4.11
CA LEU A 774 -0.01 -28.58 -3.46
C LEU A 774 0.45 -29.09 -2.09
N ALA A 775 -0.44 -29.70 -1.31
CA ALA A 775 -0.09 -30.28 -0.01
C ALA A 775 0.94 -31.41 -0.12
N GLU A 776 0.82 -32.27 -1.15
CA GLU A 776 1.81 -33.31 -1.44
C GLU A 776 3.16 -32.71 -1.89
N ALA A 777 3.14 -31.64 -2.68
CA ALA A 777 4.36 -30.94 -3.09
C ALA A 777 5.06 -30.29 -1.88
N VAL A 778 4.30 -29.63 -0.99
CA VAL A 778 4.81 -29.06 0.25
C VAL A 778 5.39 -30.14 1.18
N ALA A 779 4.74 -31.28 1.32
CA ALA A 779 5.26 -32.36 2.16
C ALA A 779 6.60 -32.92 1.61
N ARG A 780 6.80 -32.89 0.30
CA ARG A 780 8.01 -33.39 -0.39
C ARG A 780 9.14 -32.38 -0.43
N ASN A 781 8.85 -31.14 -0.85
CA ASN A 781 9.85 -30.12 -1.12
C ASN A 781 10.02 -29.12 0.04
N GLY A 782 9.01 -29.05 0.95
CA GLY A 782 8.90 -28.03 1.98
C GLY A 782 8.31 -26.72 1.49
N VAL A 783 8.31 -25.74 2.37
CA VAL A 783 8.09 -24.32 2.05
C VAL A 783 9.32 -23.51 2.44
N ARG A 784 9.65 -22.49 1.68
CA ARG A 784 10.80 -21.61 1.96
C ARG A 784 10.58 -20.73 3.18
N ASN A 785 9.32 -20.32 3.42
CA ASN A 785 8.94 -19.34 4.41
C ASN A 785 8.00 -19.95 5.44
N ALA A 786 8.35 -19.86 6.73
CA ALA A 786 7.57 -20.44 7.83
C ALA A 786 6.20 -19.79 8.00
N TYR A 787 6.07 -18.50 7.63
CA TYR A 787 4.85 -17.71 7.64
C TYR A 787 4.77 -16.90 6.36
N LEU A 788 3.57 -16.71 5.80
CA LEU A 788 3.36 -16.18 4.47
C LEU A 788 2.48 -14.93 4.42
N LEU A 789 1.29 -14.95 5.02
CA LEU A 789 0.29 -13.91 4.87
C LEU A 789 0.07 -13.13 6.16
N ALA A 790 0.13 -11.79 6.05
CA ALA A 790 -0.19 -10.86 7.13
C ALA A 790 -0.77 -9.57 6.55
N ILE A 791 -1.89 -9.10 7.08
CA ILE A 791 -2.58 -7.93 6.52
C ILE A 791 -2.27 -6.69 7.33
N ALA A 792 -1.33 -5.90 6.82
CA ALA A 792 -0.93 -4.62 7.39
C ALA A 792 -1.95 -3.49 7.09
N PRO A 793 -1.95 -2.38 7.85
CA PRO A 793 -2.90 -1.27 7.64
C PRO A 793 -2.70 -0.52 6.32
N THR A 794 -1.50 -0.42 5.80
CA THR A 794 -1.09 0.22 4.52
C THR A 794 -1.53 1.68 4.36
N SER A 795 -1.65 2.47 5.42
CA SER A 795 -2.18 3.84 5.36
C SER A 795 -1.41 4.77 4.41
N SER A 796 -0.07 4.66 4.35
CA SER A 796 0.76 5.46 3.43
C SER A 796 0.95 4.80 2.06
N THR A 797 1.19 3.48 2.03
CA THR A 797 1.50 2.77 0.79
C THR A 797 0.27 2.64 -0.11
N SER A 798 -0.95 2.62 0.45
CA SER A 798 -2.19 2.67 -0.34
C SER A 798 -2.38 4.02 -1.04
N ILE A 799 -1.95 5.13 -0.43
CA ILE A 799 -1.95 6.45 -1.06
C ILE A 799 -1.00 6.45 -2.26
N LEU A 800 0.18 5.87 -2.10
CA LEU A 800 1.15 5.72 -3.20
C LEU A 800 0.54 4.96 -4.37
N SER A 801 -0.13 3.84 -4.11
CA SER A 801 -0.77 3.03 -5.16
C SER A 801 -2.15 3.54 -5.60
N GLY A 802 -2.66 4.64 -5.04
CA GLY A 802 -3.95 5.23 -5.41
C GLY A 802 -5.12 4.28 -5.15
N THR A 803 -5.12 3.58 -4.00
CA THR A 803 -6.15 2.63 -3.60
C THR A 803 -6.59 2.83 -2.14
N THR A 804 -7.53 2.04 -1.64
CA THR A 804 -7.98 2.12 -0.24
C THR A 804 -7.00 1.41 0.70
N PRO A 805 -6.85 1.85 1.97
CA PRO A 805 -5.93 1.23 2.90
C PRO A 805 -6.40 -0.16 3.34
N GLY A 806 -5.49 -1.14 3.32
CA GLY A 806 -5.66 -2.49 3.83
C GLY A 806 -6.97 -3.15 3.43
N ILE A 807 -7.64 -3.65 4.45
CA ILE A 807 -8.94 -4.33 4.39
C ILE A 807 -10.09 -3.49 4.95
N ASP A 808 -9.82 -2.24 5.31
CA ASP A 808 -10.82 -1.38 5.93
C ASP A 808 -11.71 -0.65 4.90
N PRO A 809 -12.93 -0.30 5.29
CA PRO A 809 -13.76 0.59 4.50
C PRO A 809 -13.22 2.03 4.55
N ILE A 810 -13.53 2.83 3.51
CA ILE A 810 -13.15 4.23 3.48
C ILE A 810 -13.82 5.03 4.61
N MET A 811 -13.12 6.05 5.11
CA MET A 811 -13.69 6.98 6.10
C MET A 811 -14.69 7.95 5.48
N ARG A 812 -14.38 8.51 4.31
CA ARG A 812 -15.21 9.43 3.52
C ARG A 812 -14.93 9.26 2.04
N LYS A 813 -15.90 9.56 1.20
CA LYS A 813 -15.76 9.51 -0.27
C LYS A 813 -14.86 10.61 -0.80
N PHE A 814 -14.92 11.77 -0.16
CA PHE A 814 -14.10 12.94 -0.43
C PHE A 814 -13.86 13.72 0.87
N PHE A 815 -12.66 14.20 1.09
CA PHE A 815 -12.31 15.13 2.15
C PHE A 815 -11.03 15.89 1.81
N LEU A 816 -10.84 17.03 2.46
CA LEU A 816 -9.60 17.79 2.37
C LEU A 816 -8.77 17.51 3.62
N GLU A 817 -7.55 17.02 3.43
CA GLU A 817 -6.58 16.76 4.49
C GLU A 817 -5.64 17.97 4.59
N GLU A 818 -5.51 18.57 5.77
CA GLU A 818 -4.51 19.59 6.01
C GLU A 818 -3.17 18.94 6.36
N LYS A 819 -2.14 19.19 5.53
CA LYS A 819 -0.79 18.68 5.77
C LYS A 819 0.24 19.76 5.51
N LYS A 820 1.01 20.09 6.53
CA LYS A 820 2.07 21.13 6.45
C LYS A 820 1.58 22.47 5.86
N GLY A 821 0.35 22.86 6.22
CA GLY A 821 -0.26 24.11 5.71
C GLY A 821 -0.81 24.06 4.29
N SER A 822 -0.84 22.87 3.67
CA SER A 822 -1.48 22.64 2.36
C SER A 822 -2.70 21.75 2.52
N MET A 823 -3.78 22.08 1.82
CA MET A 823 -4.99 21.27 1.75
C MET A 823 -4.84 20.26 0.62
N LEU A 824 -4.79 18.96 0.96
CA LEU A 824 -4.68 17.88 -0.01
C LEU A 824 -6.05 17.20 -0.18
N PRO A 825 -6.57 17.10 -1.41
CA PRO A 825 -7.80 16.35 -1.66
C PRO A 825 -7.53 14.86 -1.50
N ARG A 826 -8.46 14.18 -0.84
CA ARG A 826 -8.54 12.74 -0.75
C ARG A 826 -9.84 12.29 -1.37
N VAL A 827 -9.74 11.51 -2.41
CA VAL A 827 -10.89 10.98 -3.16
C VAL A 827 -10.88 9.47 -3.06
N ALA A 828 -12.07 8.86 -2.90
CA ALA A 828 -12.18 7.42 -3.03
C ALA A 828 -11.72 6.98 -4.43
N PRO A 829 -10.89 5.94 -4.55
CA PRO A 829 -10.33 5.53 -5.84
C PRO A 829 -11.40 5.25 -6.89
N GLU A 830 -11.21 5.72 -8.12
CA GLU A 830 -12.16 5.57 -9.21
C GLU A 830 -13.61 6.01 -8.88
N LEU A 831 -13.74 7.03 -8.02
CA LEU A 831 -15.06 7.57 -7.65
C LEU A 831 -15.80 8.06 -8.91
N SER A 832 -17.01 7.56 -9.10
CA SER A 832 -17.84 7.81 -10.28
C SER A 832 -19.30 7.53 -9.93
N PRO A 833 -20.29 7.92 -10.75
CA PRO A 833 -21.68 7.53 -10.53
C PRO A 833 -21.89 6.02 -10.39
N ARG A 834 -21.04 5.21 -11.03
CA ARG A 834 -21.09 3.74 -10.98
C ARG A 834 -20.60 3.18 -9.65
N THR A 835 -19.52 3.73 -9.08
CA THR A 835 -18.87 3.22 -7.85
C THR A 835 -19.37 3.92 -6.58
N TYR A 836 -19.99 5.11 -6.72
CA TYR A 836 -20.40 5.97 -5.61
C TYR A 836 -21.19 5.27 -4.51
N TRP A 837 -22.15 4.43 -4.88
CA TRP A 837 -23.07 3.77 -3.95
C TRP A 837 -22.40 2.64 -3.16
N TYR A 838 -21.35 2.05 -3.71
CA TYR A 838 -20.60 0.97 -3.08
C TYR A 838 -19.56 1.47 -2.05
N TYR A 839 -19.15 2.74 -2.14
CA TYR A 839 -18.28 3.39 -1.18
C TYR A 839 -19.07 3.89 0.04
N LYS A 840 -19.54 2.97 0.88
CA LYS A 840 -20.20 3.31 2.14
C LYS A 840 -19.13 3.67 3.18
N PRO A 841 -19.18 4.87 3.83
CA PRO A 841 -18.18 5.25 4.83
C PRO A 841 -18.21 4.35 6.06
N ALA A 842 -17.06 4.09 6.65
CA ALA A 842 -16.80 3.13 7.71
C ALA A 842 -17.76 3.24 8.91
N HIS A 843 -18.01 4.45 9.41
CA HIS A 843 -18.91 4.69 10.56
C HIS A 843 -20.41 4.49 10.27
N TYR A 844 -20.78 4.31 9.01
CA TYR A 844 -22.18 4.03 8.62
C TYR A 844 -22.40 2.55 8.28
N ILE A 845 -21.33 1.75 8.28
CA ILE A 845 -21.40 0.29 8.10
C ILE A 845 -21.76 -0.35 9.44
N GLU A 846 -22.66 -1.31 9.41
CA GLU A 846 -22.92 -2.17 10.56
C GLU A 846 -21.72 -3.10 10.76
N GLN A 847 -21.01 -2.92 11.89
CA GLN A 847 -19.68 -3.50 12.10
C GLN A 847 -19.65 -5.03 12.18
N THR A 848 -20.77 -5.68 12.43
CA THR A 848 -20.87 -7.14 12.37
C THR A 848 -20.47 -7.67 10.99
N TRP A 849 -20.76 -6.94 9.91
CA TRP A 849 -20.32 -7.32 8.55
C TRP A 849 -18.79 -7.25 8.40
N SER A 850 -18.15 -6.25 8.97
CA SER A 850 -16.69 -6.15 8.96
C SER A 850 -16.05 -7.31 9.73
N VAL A 851 -16.63 -7.68 10.89
CA VAL A 851 -16.18 -8.82 11.69
C VAL A 851 -16.41 -10.16 10.96
N ARG A 852 -17.57 -10.33 10.32
CA ARG A 852 -17.88 -11.52 9.51
C ARG A 852 -16.88 -11.69 8.37
N ALA A 853 -16.63 -10.61 7.63
CA ALA A 853 -15.64 -10.61 6.55
C ALA A 853 -14.21 -10.90 7.06
N ALA A 854 -13.83 -10.37 8.24
CA ALA A 854 -12.56 -10.69 8.86
C ALA A 854 -12.45 -12.17 9.22
N GLY A 855 -13.51 -12.79 9.74
CA GLY A 855 -13.56 -14.22 10.02
C GLY A 855 -13.38 -15.08 8.77
N VAL A 856 -14.05 -14.71 7.68
CA VAL A 856 -13.90 -15.39 6.36
C VAL A 856 -12.46 -15.31 5.88
N ARG A 857 -11.87 -14.13 5.85
CA ARG A 857 -10.48 -13.93 5.43
C ARG A 857 -9.48 -14.64 6.33
N GLN A 858 -9.72 -14.67 7.66
CA GLN A 858 -8.80 -15.27 8.64
C GLN A 858 -8.55 -16.76 8.40
N ARG A 859 -9.50 -17.48 7.81
CA ARG A 859 -9.32 -18.87 7.37
C ARG A 859 -8.10 -19.04 6.47
N HIS A 860 -7.86 -18.06 5.60
CA HIS A 860 -6.81 -18.11 4.59
C HIS A 860 -5.49 -17.45 5.02
N ILE A 861 -5.50 -16.71 6.11
CA ILE A 861 -4.34 -15.96 6.61
C ILE A 861 -3.71 -16.72 7.76
N ASP A 862 -2.46 -17.14 7.60
CA ASP A 862 -1.71 -17.87 8.61
C ASP A 862 -1.31 -17.00 9.81
N GLN A 863 -0.97 -15.74 9.61
CA GLN A 863 -0.75 -14.77 10.68
C GLN A 863 -2.06 -14.04 11.03
N ALA A 864 -2.08 -12.71 11.08
CA ALA A 864 -3.26 -11.94 11.51
C ALA A 864 -3.61 -10.79 10.57
N GLN A 865 -4.62 -10.00 10.94
CA GLN A 865 -5.15 -8.88 10.18
C GLN A 865 -5.22 -7.64 11.07
N SER A 866 -4.73 -6.49 10.60
CA SER A 866 -4.94 -5.19 11.25
C SER A 866 -6.37 -4.70 10.98
N MET A 867 -7.35 -5.28 11.67
CA MET A 867 -8.76 -4.97 11.52
C MET A 867 -9.19 -3.89 12.50
N ASN A 868 -9.77 -2.80 12.01
CA ASN A 868 -10.37 -1.74 12.84
C ASN A 868 -11.88 -1.95 13.03
N LEU A 869 -12.40 -1.50 14.18
CA LEU A 869 -13.83 -1.35 14.43
C LEU A 869 -14.19 0.13 14.42
N TYR A 870 -15.21 0.51 13.67
CA TYR A 870 -15.67 1.88 13.52
C TYR A 870 -17.01 2.05 14.21
N ILE A 871 -17.02 2.76 15.33
CA ILE A 871 -18.21 2.97 16.14
C ILE A 871 -18.63 4.44 16.16
N THR A 872 -19.93 4.67 16.32
CA THR A 872 -20.51 5.99 16.56
C THR A 872 -20.85 6.16 18.04
N ASN A 873 -21.19 7.39 18.45
CA ASN A 873 -21.60 7.68 19.83
C ASN A 873 -22.85 6.93 20.28
N ASP A 874 -23.60 6.36 19.34
CA ASP A 874 -24.84 5.60 19.62
C ASP A 874 -24.54 4.15 20.06
N TYR A 875 -23.30 3.68 19.89
CA TYR A 875 -22.91 2.34 20.33
C TYR A 875 -22.84 2.27 21.86
N THR A 876 -23.62 1.37 22.41
CA THR A 876 -23.52 1.00 23.82
C THR A 876 -22.35 0.05 24.05
N LEU A 877 -21.78 0.02 25.25
CA LEU A 877 -20.74 -0.95 25.62
C LEU A 877 -21.16 -2.41 25.38
N ARG A 878 -22.47 -2.70 25.50
CA ARG A 878 -23.02 -4.04 25.20
C ARG A 878 -22.94 -4.40 23.72
N GLN A 879 -23.15 -3.43 22.83
CA GLN A 879 -23.01 -3.64 21.38
C GLN A 879 -21.53 -3.84 21.01
N VAL A 880 -20.63 -3.03 21.61
CA VAL A 880 -19.19 -3.24 21.39
C VAL A 880 -18.74 -4.62 21.90
N LEU A 881 -19.19 -5.05 23.08
CA LEU A 881 -18.92 -6.42 23.59
C LEU A 881 -19.37 -7.49 22.59
N ARG A 882 -20.55 -7.34 21.99
CA ARG A 882 -21.04 -8.29 20.98
C ARG A 882 -20.12 -8.39 19.76
N LEU A 883 -19.50 -7.29 19.33
CA LEU A 883 -18.53 -7.32 18.23
C LEU A 883 -17.28 -8.12 18.60
N TYR A 884 -16.79 -7.98 19.84
CA TYR A 884 -15.65 -8.78 20.32
C TYR A 884 -16.00 -10.27 20.43
N LEU A 885 -17.18 -10.61 20.94
CA LEU A 885 -17.66 -11.99 21.01
C LEU A 885 -17.85 -12.59 19.61
N GLU A 886 -18.43 -11.84 18.67
CA GLU A 886 -18.56 -12.26 17.27
C GLU A 886 -17.20 -12.50 16.63
N ALA A 887 -16.21 -11.62 16.86
CA ALA A 887 -14.86 -11.79 16.36
C ALA A 887 -14.19 -13.05 16.95
N TRP A 888 -14.36 -13.28 18.23
CA TRP A 888 -13.87 -14.50 18.90
C TRP A 888 -14.50 -15.77 18.31
N HIS A 889 -15.84 -15.81 18.17
CA HIS A 889 -16.54 -16.96 17.58
C HIS A 889 -16.12 -17.27 16.16
N ARG A 890 -15.77 -16.23 15.39
CA ARG A 890 -15.31 -16.39 14.00
C ARG A 890 -13.83 -16.67 13.86
N GLY A 891 -13.11 -16.85 14.97
CA GLY A 891 -11.68 -17.12 14.95
C GLY A 891 -10.82 -15.97 14.45
N VAL A 892 -11.32 -14.73 14.50
CA VAL A 892 -10.52 -13.54 14.24
C VAL A 892 -9.41 -13.44 15.28
N LYS A 893 -8.18 -13.34 14.84
CA LYS A 893 -7.00 -13.40 15.72
C LYS A 893 -6.72 -12.09 16.44
N THR A 894 -7.00 -10.96 15.79
CA THR A 894 -6.65 -9.63 16.31
C THR A 894 -7.73 -8.59 15.98
N ILE A 895 -7.95 -7.65 16.90
CA ILE A 895 -8.66 -6.39 16.66
C ILE A 895 -7.67 -5.26 16.95
N TYR A 896 -7.49 -4.37 15.99
CA TYR A 896 -6.57 -3.25 16.05
C TYR A 896 -7.23 -2.07 16.80
N TYR A 897 -7.53 -0.95 16.16
CA TYR A 897 -8.18 0.17 16.82
C TYR A 897 -9.71 0.02 16.90
N VAL A 898 -10.28 0.53 17.99
CA VAL A 898 -11.69 0.93 18.04
C VAL A 898 -11.77 2.43 17.75
N ARG A 899 -12.17 2.77 16.52
CA ARG A 899 -12.25 4.16 16.05
C ARG A 899 -13.63 4.72 16.33
N SER A 900 -13.73 5.62 17.32
CA SER A 900 -14.98 6.30 17.63
C SER A 900 -15.08 7.64 16.89
N LYS A 901 -16.28 8.00 16.46
CA LYS A 901 -16.54 9.25 15.72
C LYS A 901 -16.32 10.50 16.60
N SER A 902 -16.32 10.37 17.92
CA SER A 902 -16.14 11.47 18.89
C SER A 902 -14.67 11.81 19.16
N LEU A 903 -13.76 10.93 18.82
CA LEU A 903 -12.32 11.10 18.93
C LEU A 903 -11.71 10.90 17.55
N GLU A 904 -11.15 11.94 16.97
CA GLU A 904 -10.13 11.79 15.96
C GLU A 904 -8.94 11.14 16.68
N VAL A 905 -8.88 9.83 16.64
CA VAL A 905 -7.70 9.10 17.11
C VAL A 905 -6.58 9.52 16.18
N GLU A 906 -5.58 10.21 16.70
CA GLU A 906 -4.35 10.47 15.98
C GLU A 906 -3.81 9.12 15.48
N GLU A 907 -3.78 8.94 14.18
CA GLU A 907 -3.15 7.77 13.61
C GLU A 907 -1.68 7.81 13.99
N CYS A 908 -1.19 6.72 14.54
CA CYS A 908 0.24 6.55 14.71
C CYS A 908 0.90 6.64 13.32
N GLU A 909 1.62 7.72 13.04
CA GLU A 909 2.32 7.90 11.76
C GLU A 909 3.32 6.78 11.51
N SER A 910 3.80 6.10 12.54
CA SER A 910 4.67 4.93 12.43
C SER A 910 3.91 3.66 12.06
N CYS A 911 2.60 3.58 12.36
CA CYS A 911 1.73 2.47 11.95
C CYS A 911 1.27 2.60 10.50
N SER A 912 1.42 3.75 9.88
CA SER A 912 1.09 4.00 8.47
C SER A 912 2.21 3.57 7.51
N ALA A 913 3.05 2.63 7.93
CA ALA A 913 4.11 2.06 7.08
C ALA A 913 3.56 1.10 6.03
#